data_47dfedc2680bf465c76fc861b9e0aef3
#
_entry.id   47dfedc2680bf465c76fc861b9e0aef3
#
_cell.length_a   1.000
_cell.length_b   1.000
_cell.length_c   1.000
_cell.angle_alpha   90.00
_cell.angle_beta   90.00
_cell.angle_gamma   90.00
#
_symmetry.space_group_name_H-M   'P 1'
#
loop_
_entity.id
_entity.type
_entity.pdbx_description
1 polymer ?
#
loop_
_entity_poly.entity_id
_entity_poly.type
_entity_poly.pdbx_seq_one_letter_code
_entity_poly.pdbx_strand_id
1 'polypeptide(L)'
;MKFLTALLLIFFTSVFAQNLTQTVRGTVIDKQTMQPVIGAKVIVVDSDPLIGSVTDLDGSFRLQNVPLGRQTIRISFVGYETVTLSNLDISGKEIVLQIEMIESVNSLNEVEVTAEKKGETVNKMANVSIRSFSVEESNRFAGAHNDVARMAQNYAGVQGTNDSRNDIVIRGNSPSGVLFRMEGIDIPNPNHFARFGTTGGPISMLNNNVLSNSDFLTGAFPAEYGNANAGVFDLKMRTGNNEQHEFMFQFGFNGAELMAEGPFSDSSKASYLLSYRYSTLFIFQYLGINIGTSAAPDYQDLSFKLNFPSKNGTTSIFGIGGISVVSLKAEDAADSSDLFALDYSNTYYKSNVGAVGITHKQRIGNSSFLNISAGLQTSLNFILNDTVDLNYENPFRTFVSNSTISKQTSDIYYNKKISSQHTFKIGLHNDIYFLNLNDSIYRTDDSTYDVLRSYKGDLFLIQPYAQYQIRPSQRVTMNIGVHGQILTLNNEAIIEPRAGLSWNLSENDRLSFGYGLHSQMQPIEMYFRQIEENGEMINPNKDVKFSKSHHFVVGYQRSFPFGIQAKLETYYQYLYDVPVDSDSSQFSILNFGADFNTALPLNMVNTGKGRNYGVELTVEKFLDKGIYFLITTSVYQSKYTPSDGKEYNTAFNGNFTFNALAGYELRFKPGKKKQCSLTFDVKYTLNGGKRYTEILLAESQLYNTEIRDVQHTNEMRYPNYTRGDLRVAFKVVGKKVTQEWAADFQNITNYRNIFWTQYNVNTMQVETTYQTGFLPIGQYRIYF
;
A
#
# COMPACT_ATOMS: atom_id res chain seq x y z
N MET A 1 36.37 -25.51 35.27
CA MET A 1 37.27 -25.31 34.12
C MET A 1 37.49 -26.53 33.25
N LYS A 2 37.49 -27.75 33.71
CA LYS A 2 37.72 -28.96 32.87
C LYS A 2 36.50 -29.37 32.00
N PHE A 3 35.27 -28.94 32.31
CA PHE A 3 34.07 -29.22 31.53
C PHE A 3 33.90 -28.24 30.34
N LEU A 4 34.44 -27.02 30.45
CA LEU A 4 34.36 -26.02 29.38
C LEU A 4 35.37 -26.30 28.24
N THR A 5 36.50 -26.95 28.57
CA THR A 5 37.55 -27.36 27.62
C THR A 5 37.15 -28.60 26.80
N ALA A 6 36.34 -29.50 27.37
CA ALA A 6 35.81 -30.68 26.66
C ALA A 6 34.70 -30.30 25.64
N LEU A 7 33.95 -29.24 25.92
CA LEU A 7 32.91 -28.73 24.98
C LEU A 7 33.49 -28.00 23.80
N LEU A 8 34.73 -27.48 23.87
CA LEU A 8 35.44 -26.80 22.78
C LEU A 8 36.17 -27.75 21.85
N LEU A 9 36.41 -29.01 22.25
CA LEU A 9 37.18 -30.00 21.46
C LEU A 9 36.31 -30.88 20.53
N ILE A 10 34.98 -30.83 20.63
CA ILE A 10 34.05 -31.58 19.75
C ILE A 10 33.79 -30.87 18.42
N PHE A 11 34.33 -29.68 18.19
CA PHE A 11 34.10 -28.89 16.98
C PHE A 11 35.12 -29.07 15.85
N PHE A 12 36.07 -29.97 15.93
CA PHE A 12 37.04 -30.22 14.86
C PHE A 12 36.88 -31.59 14.21
N THR A 13 35.75 -31.84 13.56
CA THR A 13 35.70 -32.87 12.51
C THR A 13 35.72 -32.20 11.15
N SER A 14 36.81 -32.37 10.43
CA SER A 14 36.98 -32.00 9.00
C SER A 14 35.93 -32.74 8.16
N VAL A 15 34.83 -32.10 7.87
CA VAL A 15 33.84 -32.57 6.91
C VAL A 15 34.09 -31.86 5.58
N PHE A 16 34.25 -32.62 4.49
CA PHE A 16 34.40 -32.16 3.12
C PHE A 16 33.46 -30.99 2.82
N ALA A 17 34.02 -29.94 2.20
CA ALA A 17 33.33 -28.70 1.92
C ALA A 17 32.36 -28.86 0.77
N GLN A 18 31.14 -29.29 1.05
CA GLN A 18 30.03 -28.98 0.14
C GLN A 18 29.62 -27.53 0.37
N ASN A 19 29.82 -26.69 -0.65
CA ASN A 19 29.22 -25.36 -0.66
C ASN A 19 27.69 -25.53 -0.60
N LEU A 20 27.04 -24.75 0.25
CA LEU A 20 25.58 -24.72 0.31
C LEU A 20 25.05 -24.12 -1.00
N THR A 21 24.23 -24.87 -1.69
CA THR A 21 23.61 -24.47 -2.96
C THR A 21 22.11 -24.70 -2.92
N GLN A 22 21.38 -24.02 -3.81
CA GLN A 22 19.95 -24.19 -3.98
C GLN A 22 19.59 -24.21 -5.47
N THR A 23 18.39 -24.63 -5.79
CA THR A 23 17.79 -24.58 -7.12
C THR A 23 17.10 -23.24 -7.32
N VAL A 24 17.31 -22.62 -8.48
CA VAL A 24 16.51 -21.50 -8.98
C VAL A 24 15.85 -21.94 -10.27
N ARG A 25 14.55 -21.88 -10.33
CA ARG A 25 13.77 -22.25 -11.51
C ARG A 25 12.70 -21.22 -11.81
N GLY A 26 12.07 -21.32 -12.96
CA GLY A 26 11.01 -20.41 -13.33
C GLY A 26 10.59 -20.52 -14.78
N THR A 27 9.82 -19.54 -15.22
CA THR A 27 9.36 -19.41 -16.61
C THR A 27 9.73 -18.06 -17.18
N VAL A 28 10.06 -18.02 -18.47
CA VAL A 28 10.31 -16.80 -19.25
C VAL A 28 9.22 -16.65 -20.29
N ILE A 29 8.53 -15.51 -20.26
CA ILE A 29 7.40 -15.20 -21.15
C ILE A 29 7.57 -13.84 -21.82
N ASP A 30 6.98 -13.66 -23.00
CA ASP A 30 6.81 -12.34 -23.62
C ASP A 30 5.69 -11.59 -22.86
N LYS A 31 6.02 -10.42 -22.33
CA LYS A 31 5.12 -9.61 -21.51
C LYS A 31 3.86 -9.13 -22.23
N GLN A 32 3.99 -8.88 -23.55
CA GLN A 32 2.92 -8.31 -24.34
C GLN A 32 1.95 -9.36 -24.90
N THR A 33 2.41 -10.62 -25.02
CA THR A 33 1.62 -11.73 -25.61
C THR A 33 1.36 -12.87 -24.64
N MET A 34 2.08 -12.91 -23.53
CA MET A 34 2.09 -14.04 -22.58
C MET A 34 2.61 -15.35 -23.16
N GLN A 35 3.25 -15.31 -24.35
CA GLN A 35 3.83 -16.50 -24.98
C GLN A 35 5.12 -16.90 -24.27
N PRO A 36 5.44 -18.23 -24.17
CA PRO A 36 6.73 -18.67 -23.66
C PRO A 36 7.86 -18.19 -24.60
N VAL A 37 8.95 -17.71 -24.03
CA VAL A 37 10.17 -17.41 -24.78
C VAL A 37 11.03 -18.67 -24.77
N ILE A 38 11.03 -19.39 -25.90
CA ILE A 38 11.72 -20.68 -26.06
C ILE A 38 13.17 -20.42 -26.46
N GLY A 39 14.13 -21.09 -25.81
CA GLY A 39 15.55 -20.94 -26.12
C GLY A 39 16.24 -19.74 -25.49
N ALA A 40 15.58 -19.03 -24.54
CA ALA A 40 16.21 -17.96 -23.79
C ALA A 40 17.33 -18.50 -22.90
N LYS A 41 18.48 -17.85 -22.94
CA LYS A 41 19.64 -18.19 -22.11
C LYS A 41 19.47 -17.56 -20.72
N VAL A 42 19.55 -18.38 -19.68
CA VAL A 42 19.49 -17.97 -18.27
C VAL A 42 20.81 -18.34 -17.60
N ILE A 43 21.54 -17.37 -17.06
CA ILE A 43 22.85 -17.59 -16.44
C ILE A 43 22.96 -16.91 -15.09
N VAL A 44 23.72 -17.52 -14.17
CA VAL A 44 24.21 -16.86 -12.96
C VAL A 44 25.48 -16.09 -13.33
N VAL A 45 25.43 -14.78 -13.20
CA VAL A 45 26.56 -13.89 -13.55
C VAL A 45 27.71 -14.14 -12.57
N ASP A 46 28.95 -14.13 -13.10
CA ASP A 46 30.19 -14.31 -12.32
C ASP A 46 30.31 -15.65 -11.57
N SER A 47 29.55 -16.66 -12.00
CA SER A 47 29.71 -18.03 -11.44
C SER A 47 30.88 -18.78 -12.09
N ASP A 48 31.70 -19.45 -11.27
CA ASP A 48 32.77 -20.31 -11.70
C ASP A 48 32.68 -21.68 -11.00
N PRO A 49 32.39 -22.79 -11.73
CA PRO A 49 32.07 -22.85 -13.17
C PRO A 49 30.75 -22.13 -13.52
N LEU A 50 30.59 -21.77 -14.79
CA LEU A 50 29.40 -21.09 -15.29
C LEU A 50 28.14 -21.94 -15.02
N ILE A 51 27.19 -21.37 -14.29
CA ILE A 51 25.87 -21.97 -14.04
C ILE A 51 24.88 -21.34 -15.03
N GLY A 52 24.29 -22.14 -15.88
CA GLY A 52 23.33 -21.66 -16.88
C GLY A 52 22.35 -22.75 -17.33
N SER A 53 21.27 -22.29 -17.94
CA SER A 53 20.22 -23.11 -18.54
C SER A 53 19.65 -22.40 -19.76
N VAL A 54 18.90 -23.13 -20.58
CA VAL A 54 18.15 -22.60 -21.70
C VAL A 54 16.69 -22.94 -21.47
N THR A 55 15.76 -22.04 -21.78
CA THR A 55 14.32 -22.27 -21.61
C THR A 55 13.81 -23.32 -22.62
N ASP A 56 12.96 -24.19 -22.16
CA ASP A 56 12.30 -25.23 -22.96
C ASP A 56 11.03 -24.74 -23.70
N LEU A 57 10.23 -25.69 -24.24
CA LEU A 57 9.06 -25.40 -25.06
C LEU A 57 7.93 -24.64 -24.34
N ASP A 58 7.84 -24.72 -23.03
CA ASP A 58 6.88 -23.97 -22.21
C ASP A 58 7.54 -22.76 -21.51
N GLY A 59 8.77 -22.41 -21.92
CA GLY A 59 9.53 -21.28 -21.39
C GLY A 59 10.13 -21.55 -20.03
N SER A 60 10.10 -22.78 -19.51
CA SER A 60 10.63 -23.10 -18.20
C SER A 60 12.16 -23.29 -18.23
N PHE A 61 12.79 -22.96 -17.11
CA PHE A 61 14.23 -23.13 -16.89
C PHE A 61 14.51 -23.64 -15.49
N ARG A 62 15.68 -24.27 -15.31
CA ARG A 62 16.17 -24.72 -14.00
C ARG A 62 17.69 -24.55 -13.91
N LEU A 63 18.12 -23.77 -12.93
CA LEU A 63 19.52 -23.61 -12.53
C LEU A 63 19.75 -24.43 -11.28
N GLN A 64 20.61 -25.43 -11.35
CA GLN A 64 20.98 -26.27 -10.22
C GLN A 64 22.29 -25.79 -9.60
N ASN A 65 22.48 -26.11 -8.32
CA ASN A 65 23.70 -25.79 -7.58
C ASN A 65 24.06 -24.31 -7.51
N VAL A 66 23.06 -23.43 -7.53
CA VAL A 66 23.28 -21.99 -7.36
C VAL A 66 23.75 -21.71 -5.94
N PRO A 67 24.91 -21.05 -5.74
CA PRO A 67 25.45 -20.76 -4.42
C PRO A 67 24.46 -19.92 -3.57
N LEU A 68 24.33 -20.26 -2.27
CA LEU A 68 23.55 -19.42 -1.36
C LEU A 68 24.15 -18.01 -1.27
N GLY A 69 23.25 -17.05 -1.02
CA GLY A 69 23.59 -15.65 -0.90
C GLY A 69 23.10 -14.81 -2.05
N ARG A 70 23.65 -13.62 -2.22
CA ARG A 70 23.23 -12.70 -3.29
C ARG A 70 23.82 -13.14 -4.62
N GLN A 71 22.94 -13.43 -5.57
CA GLN A 71 23.31 -13.82 -6.93
C GLN A 71 22.67 -12.86 -7.94
N THR A 72 23.31 -12.69 -9.07
CA THR A 72 22.76 -11.95 -10.21
C THR A 72 22.43 -12.94 -11.32
N ILE A 73 21.19 -12.96 -11.79
CA ILE A 73 20.71 -13.82 -12.87
C ILE A 73 20.43 -12.96 -14.08
N ARG A 74 21.02 -13.31 -15.23
CA ARG A 74 20.82 -12.63 -16.51
C ARG A 74 20.06 -13.54 -17.46
N ILE A 75 19.02 -12.98 -18.10
CA ILE A 75 18.20 -13.66 -19.09
C ILE A 75 18.34 -12.90 -20.42
N SER A 76 18.72 -13.59 -21.48
CA SER A 76 18.88 -13.01 -22.80
C SER A 76 18.30 -13.89 -23.90
N PHE A 77 17.71 -13.26 -24.90
CA PHE A 77 17.21 -13.91 -26.10
C PHE A 77 17.31 -12.97 -27.30
N VAL A 78 17.58 -13.51 -28.48
CA VAL A 78 17.70 -12.71 -29.71
C VAL A 78 16.37 -12.01 -30.02
N GLY A 79 16.42 -10.70 -30.25
CA GLY A 79 15.24 -9.88 -30.50
C GLY A 79 14.48 -9.41 -29.25
N TYR A 80 14.99 -9.69 -28.05
CA TYR A 80 14.39 -9.23 -26.79
C TYR A 80 15.35 -8.36 -25.99
N GLU A 81 14.80 -7.47 -25.17
CA GLU A 81 15.57 -6.72 -24.18
C GLU A 81 16.07 -7.69 -23.10
N THR A 82 17.37 -7.61 -22.76
CA THR A 82 17.97 -8.45 -21.71
C THR A 82 17.38 -8.08 -20.35
N VAL A 83 17.02 -9.09 -19.55
CA VAL A 83 16.55 -8.92 -18.17
C VAL A 83 17.67 -9.34 -17.23
N THR A 84 18.01 -8.48 -16.26
CA THR A 84 18.99 -8.78 -15.22
C THR A 84 18.31 -8.65 -13.85
N LEU A 85 18.26 -9.76 -13.10
CA LEU A 85 17.78 -9.82 -11.72
C LEU A 85 18.98 -9.76 -10.78
N SER A 86 19.30 -8.58 -10.29
CA SER A 86 20.45 -8.34 -9.44
C SER A 86 20.17 -8.57 -7.97
N ASN A 87 21.18 -9.11 -7.27
CA ASN A 87 21.14 -9.31 -5.82
C ASN A 87 19.97 -10.16 -5.31
N LEU A 88 19.55 -11.15 -6.10
CA LEU A 88 18.53 -12.13 -5.67
C LEU A 88 19.08 -12.91 -4.46
N ASP A 89 18.37 -12.91 -3.34
CA ASP A 89 18.78 -13.60 -2.12
C ASP A 89 18.47 -15.11 -2.20
N ILE A 90 19.45 -15.91 -2.55
CA ILE A 90 19.35 -17.38 -2.58
C ILE A 90 19.47 -17.89 -1.15
N SER A 91 18.36 -18.36 -0.60
CA SER A 91 18.23 -18.84 0.78
C SER A 91 18.11 -20.36 0.86
N GLY A 92 17.68 -20.91 1.99
CA GLY A 92 17.49 -22.35 2.19
C GLY A 92 16.32 -22.96 1.42
N LYS A 93 15.43 -22.13 0.86
CA LYS A 93 14.31 -22.59 0.04
C LYS A 93 14.56 -22.41 -1.45
N GLU A 94 13.88 -23.20 -2.26
CA GLU A 94 13.89 -23.07 -3.71
C GLU A 94 13.31 -21.71 -4.14
N ILE A 95 13.85 -21.12 -5.20
CA ILE A 95 13.35 -19.86 -5.74
C ILE A 95 12.64 -20.13 -7.05
N VAL A 96 11.38 -19.72 -7.13
CA VAL A 96 10.54 -19.82 -8.32
C VAL A 96 10.34 -18.42 -8.90
N LEU A 97 10.78 -18.21 -10.15
CA LEU A 97 10.75 -16.92 -10.83
C LEU A 97 9.76 -16.94 -12.00
N GLN A 98 9.00 -15.88 -12.17
CA GLN A 98 8.28 -15.59 -13.40
C GLN A 98 8.92 -14.37 -14.04
N ILE A 99 9.54 -14.54 -15.21
CA ILE A 99 10.33 -13.52 -15.89
C ILE A 99 9.59 -13.08 -17.14
N GLU A 100 9.38 -11.79 -17.26
CA GLU A 100 8.72 -11.17 -18.40
C GLU A 100 9.75 -10.42 -19.24
N MET A 101 9.89 -10.81 -20.53
CA MET A 101 10.76 -10.14 -21.49
C MET A 101 9.92 -9.29 -22.47
N ILE A 102 10.51 -8.23 -22.98
CA ILE A 102 9.90 -7.34 -23.97
C ILE A 102 10.70 -7.43 -25.26
N GLU A 103 10.00 -7.58 -26.39
CA GLU A 103 10.64 -7.59 -27.72
C GLU A 103 11.33 -6.25 -28.02
N SER A 104 12.55 -6.31 -28.50
CA SER A 104 13.34 -5.14 -28.91
C SER A 104 12.77 -4.54 -30.20
N VAL A 105 12.75 -3.20 -30.29
CA VAL A 105 12.31 -2.50 -31.50
C VAL A 105 13.32 -2.66 -32.68
N ASN A 106 14.61 -2.89 -32.36
CA ASN A 106 15.66 -3.10 -33.35
C ASN A 106 16.18 -4.54 -33.29
N SER A 107 15.92 -5.33 -34.33
CA SER A 107 16.09 -6.79 -34.34
C SER A 107 17.51 -7.33 -34.65
N LEU A 108 18.54 -6.53 -34.85
CA LEU A 108 19.80 -7.00 -35.45
C LEU A 108 21.11 -6.67 -34.72
N ASN A 109 21.09 -5.96 -33.62
CA ASN A 109 22.30 -5.80 -32.80
C ASN A 109 22.12 -6.46 -31.45
N GLU A 110 23.08 -7.31 -31.07
CA GLU A 110 23.22 -7.76 -29.69
C GLU A 110 23.33 -6.51 -28.82
N VAL A 111 22.24 -6.22 -28.08
CA VAL A 111 22.22 -5.06 -27.19
C VAL A 111 23.15 -5.38 -26.05
N GLU A 112 24.33 -4.81 -26.09
CA GLU A 112 25.28 -4.85 -24.99
C GLU A 112 24.60 -4.16 -23.80
N VAL A 113 24.25 -4.93 -22.79
CA VAL A 113 23.53 -4.43 -21.60
C VAL A 113 24.55 -3.72 -20.73
N THR A 114 24.58 -2.42 -20.82
CA THR A 114 25.51 -1.57 -20.10
C THR A 114 25.04 -1.12 -18.72
N ALA A 115 23.77 -1.31 -18.35
CA ALA A 115 23.32 -0.95 -16.99
C ALA A 115 22.19 -1.86 -16.50
N GLU A 116 22.33 -2.32 -15.27
CA GLU A 116 21.23 -2.92 -14.52
C GLU A 116 20.10 -1.88 -14.35
N LYS A 117 18.96 -2.12 -14.97
CA LYS A 117 17.76 -1.31 -14.72
C LYS A 117 17.05 -1.83 -13.47
N LYS A 118 17.55 -1.50 -12.28
CA LYS A 118 16.84 -1.76 -11.02
C LYS A 118 15.62 -0.85 -10.91
N GLY A 119 14.55 -1.34 -10.27
CA GLY A 119 13.31 -0.57 -10.08
C GLY A 119 12.43 -0.48 -11.33
N GLU A 120 12.56 -1.40 -12.30
CA GLU A 120 11.64 -1.46 -13.42
C GLU A 120 10.21 -1.78 -12.95
N THR A 121 9.27 -1.01 -13.48
CA THR A 121 7.85 -1.13 -13.14
C THR A 121 7.22 -2.39 -13.70
N VAL A 122 6.33 -3.00 -12.91
CA VAL A 122 5.53 -4.14 -13.34
C VAL A 122 4.57 -3.71 -14.46
N ASN A 123 3.92 -2.56 -14.31
CA ASN A 123 3.05 -1.99 -15.34
C ASN A 123 3.84 -1.12 -16.33
N LYS A 124 4.04 -1.60 -17.56
CA LYS A 124 4.75 -0.87 -18.62
C LYS A 124 3.92 0.20 -19.33
N MET A 125 2.62 0.30 -19.04
CA MET A 125 1.77 1.39 -19.51
C MET A 125 1.92 2.67 -18.67
N ALA A 126 2.56 2.59 -17.50
CA ALA A 126 2.86 3.75 -16.67
C ALA A 126 4.27 4.28 -16.97
N ASN A 127 4.38 5.56 -17.33
CA ASN A 127 5.63 6.18 -17.75
C ASN A 127 6.24 7.15 -16.72
N VAL A 128 5.44 7.64 -15.77
CA VAL A 128 5.82 8.69 -14.82
C VAL A 128 5.15 8.44 -13.47
N SER A 129 5.71 8.96 -12.39
CA SER A 129 5.14 8.89 -11.03
C SER A 129 4.76 7.48 -10.59
N ILE A 130 5.59 6.50 -10.94
CA ILE A 130 5.45 5.10 -10.56
C ILE A 130 6.72 4.60 -9.92
N ARG A 131 6.57 3.75 -8.90
CA ARG A 131 7.64 3.01 -8.26
C ARG A 131 7.21 1.58 -8.05
N SER A 132 7.99 0.65 -8.56
CA SER A 132 7.87 -0.76 -8.18
C SER A 132 8.59 -0.99 -6.86
N PHE A 133 8.00 -1.76 -5.98
CA PHE A 133 8.60 -2.16 -4.71
C PHE A 133 8.66 -3.67 -4.56
N SER A 134 9.69 -4.14 -3.90
CA SER A 134 9.89 -5.55 -3.62
C SER A 134 9.47 -5.90 -2.20
N VAL A 135 9.12 -7.17 -2.00
CA VAL A 135 8.86 -7.72 -0.66
C VAL A 135 10.07 -7.56 0.26
N GLU A 136 11.29 -7.64 -0.29
CA GLU A 136 12.52 -7.46 0.49
C GLU A 136 12.63 -6.04 1.05
N GLU A 137 12.30 -5.01 0.26
CA GLU A 137 12.30 -3.62 0.72
C GLU A 137 11.32 -3.43 1.88
N SER A 138 10.08 -3.91 1.75
CA SER A 138 9.08 -3.77 2.81
C SER A 138 9.41 -4.54 4.08
N ASN A 139 10.18 -5.63 4.01
CA ASN A 139 10.65 -6.37 5.18
C ASN A 139 11.88 -5.74 5.86
N ARG A 140 12.66 -4.93 5.14
CA ARG A 140 13.92 -4.36 5.64
C ARG A 140 13.79 -2.94 6.16
N PHE A 141 12.90 -2.12 5.61
CA PHE A 141 12.82 -0.72 5.99
C PHE A 141 12.42 -0.57 7.46
N ALA A 142 13.31 0.05 8.26
CA ALA A 142 13.07 0.32 9.66
C ALA A 142 11.75 1.11 9.86
N GLY A 143 10.94 0.72 10.84
CA GLY A 143 9.65 1.34 11.12
C GLY A 143 8.52 1.02 10.12
N ALA A 144 8.75 0.15 9.11
CA ALA A 144 7.72 -0.22 8.15
C ALA A 144 6.74 -1.30 8.65
N HIS A 145 7.06 -2.03 9.70
CA HIS A 145 6.22 -3.08 10.31
C HIS A 145 5.75 -4.18 9.33
N ASN A 146 6.49 -4.46 8.27
CA ASN A 146 6.06 -5.32 7.17
C ASN A 146 4.74 -4.84 6.51
N ASP A 147 4.48 -3.54 6.50
CA ASP A 147 3.29 -2.89 5.96
C ASP A 147 3.66 -2.07 4.72
N VAL A 148 3.01 -2.35 3.58
CA VAL A 148 3.30 -1.69 2.30
C VAL A 148 2.94 -0.20 2.31
N ALA A 149 1.90 0.22 3.03
CA ALA A 149 1.53 1.62 3.14
C ALA A 149 2.54 2.40 3.99
N ARG A 150 2.98 1.86 5.13
CA ARG A 150 4.06 2.45 5.95
C ARG A 150 5.40 2.46 5.21
N MET A 151 5.68 1.44 4.41
CA MET A 151 6.85 1.44 3.54
C MET A 151 6.77 2.57 2.50
N ALA A 152 5.60 2.78 1.87
CA ALA A 152 5.41 3.82 0.86
C ALA A 152 5.59 5.24 1.42
N GLN A 153 5.44 5.47 2.74
CA GLN A 153 5.75 6.74 3.40
C GLN A 153 7.22 7.17 3.27
N ASN A 154 8.12 6.26 2.84
CA ASN A 154 9.52 6.60 2.56
C ASN A 154 9.73 7.17 1.16
N TYR A 155 8.72 7.16 0.29
CA TYR A 155 8.84 7.67 -1.08
C TYR A 155 8.59 9.16 -1.14
N ALA A 156 9.20 9.81 -2.13
CA ALA A 156 9.02 11.26 -2.33
C ALA A 156 7.54 11.59 -2.58
N GLY A 157 7.06 12.68 -1.98
CA GLY A 157 5.67 13.12 -2.09
C GLY A 157 4.68 12.33 -1.25
N VAL A 158 5.14 11.39 -0.41
CA VAL A 158 4.29 10.57 0.46
C VAL A 158 4.62 10.81 1.92
N GLN A 159 3.60 10.98 2.75
CA GLN A 159 3.75 11.10 4.20
C GLN A 159 2.65 10.34 4.94
N GLY A 160 2.94 9.90 6.17
CA GLY A 160 1.92 9.39 7.09
C GLY A 160 1.13 10.51 7.74
N THR A 161 -0.06 10.21 8.21
CA THR A 161 -0.90 11.16 8.97
C THR A 161 -0.54 11.18 10.45
N ASN A 162 -0.19 10.01 11.01
CA ASN A 162 0.25 9.80 12.39
C ASN A 162 0.90 8.40 12.55
N ASP A 163 1.48 8.11 13.73
CA ASP A 163 2.18 6.84 13.99
C ASP A 163 1.24 5.65 14.22
N SER A 164 0.03 5.90 14.72
CA SER A 164 -0.92 4.85 15.10
C SER A 164 -1.70 4.28 13.92
N ARG A 165 -1.69 4.94 12.75
CA ARG A 165 -2.40 4.53 11.54
C ARG A 165 -1.45 4.53 10.35
N ASN A 166 -1.79 3.78 9.31
CA ASN A 166 -1.00 3.69 8.08
C ASN A 166 -1.60 4.46 6.89
N ASP A 167 -2.55 5.37 7.14
CA ASP A 167 -3.05 6.29 6.12
C ASP A 167 -1.89 7.07 5.49
N ILE A 168 -1.93 7.21 4.17
CA ILE A 168 -0.92 7.95 3.44
C ILE A 168 -1.52 9.16 2.71
N VAL A 169 -0.83 10.27 2.84
CA VAL A 169 -1.07 11.50 2.09
C VAL A 169 -0.11 11.53 0.92
N ILE A 170 -0.62 11.64 -0.29
CA ILE A 170 0.18 11.66 -1.52
C ILE A 170 0.06 13.05 -2.14
N ARG A 171 1.18 13.79 -2.22
CA ARG A 171 1.23 15.14 -2.82
C ARG A 171 0.20 16.11 -2.21
N GLY A 172 -0.10 15.93 -0.91
CA GLY A 172 -1.10 16.74 -0.21
C GLY A 172 -2.56 16.37 -0.48
N ASN A 173 -2.84 15.31 -1.26
CA ASN A 173 -4.20 14.80 -1.45
C ASN A 173 -4.68 14.03 -0.22
N SER A 174 -5.99 14.05 -0.03
CA SER A 174 -6.67 13.22 0.96
C SER A 174 -6.33 11.72 0.81
N PRO A 175 -6.10 11.00 1.90
CA PRO A 175 -5.95 9.54 1.86
C PRO A 175 -7.14 8.82 1.22
N SER A 176 -8.36 9.33 1.31
CA SER A 176 -9.54 8.73 0.66
C SER A 176 -9.42 8.59 -0.85
N GLY A 177 -8.48 9.33 -1.48
CA GLY A 177 -8.18 9.25 -2.90
C GLY A 177 -7.27 8.10 -3.32
N VAL A 178 -6.85 7.22 -2.40
CA VAL A 178 -5.96 6.09 -2.68
C VAL A 178 -6.78 4.85 -3.02
N LEU A 179 -6.41 4.19 -4.12
CA LEU A 179 -6.99 2.93 -4.58
C LEU A 179 -6.07 1.75 -4.21
N PHE A 180 -6.64 0.69 -3.66
CA PHE A 180 -5.98 -0.61 -3.55
C PHE A 180 -6.56 -1.58 -4.59
N ARG A 181 -5.71 -2.04 -5.52
CA ARG A 181 -6.05 -3.07 -6.51
C ARG A 181 -5.21 -4.31 -6.26
N MET A 182 -5.84 -5.48 -6.16
CA MET A 182 -5.16 -6.76 -5.97
C MET A 182 -5.57 -7.74 -7.07
N GLU A 183 -4.57 -8.31 -7.77
CA GLU A 183 -4.81 -9.28 -8.86
C GLU A 183 -5.81 -8.79 -9.93
N GLY A 184 -5.93 -7.46 -10.13
CA GLY A 184 -6.80 -6.83 -11.12
C GLY A 184 -8.18 -6.43 -10.63
N ILE A 185 -8.55 -6.69 -9.39
CA ILE A 185 -9.79 -6.19 -8.77
C ILE A 185 -9.51 -5.12 -7.72
N ASP A 186 -10.38 -4.12 -7.65
CA ASP A 186 -10.29 -3.04 -6.67
C ASP A 186 -10.84 -3.55 -5.32
N ILE A 187 -9.96 -3.73 -4.32
CA ILE A 187 -10.32 -4.25 -3.00
C ILE A 187 -10.69 -3.10 -2.04
N PRO A 188 -11.50 -3.36 -1.01
CA PRO A 188 -11.78 -2.37 0.03
C PRO A 188 -10.51 -2.04 0.82
N ASN A 189 -10.61 -1.08 1.76
CA ASN A 189 -9.52 -0.75 2.67
C ASN A 189 -8.96 -2.02 3.35
N PRO A 190 -7.72 -2.46 3.01
CA PRO A 190 -7.18 -3.75 3.47
C PRO A 190 -6.52 -3.65 4.85
N ASN A 191 -7.19 -3.03 5.80
CA ASN A 191 -6.70 -2.84 7.15
C ASN A 191 -7.70 -3.36 8.19
N HIS A 192 -7.18 -3.83 9.32
CA HIS A 192 -7.96 -4.04 10.52
C HIS A 192 -8.43 -2.70 11.09
N PHE A 193 -9.61 -2.69 11.70
CA PHE A 193 -10.25 -1.48 12.23
C PHE A 193 -10.44 -0.38 11.16
N ALA A 194 -10.65 -0.81 9.91
CA ALA A 194 -10.95 0.08 8.79
C ALA A 194 -12.34 0.69 8.93
N ARG A 195 -12.45 2.02 8.74
CA ARG A 195 -13.74 2.72 8.61
C ARG A 195 -14.05 2.99 7.15
N PHE A 196 -15.33 3.10 6.85
CA PHE A 196 -15.77 3.57 5.54
C PHE A 196 -15.21 4.97 5.25
N GLY A 197 -14.95 5.27 3.98
CA GLY A 197 -14.38 6.55 3.55
C GLY A 197 -12.91 6.78 3.92
N THR A 198 -12.24 5.82 4.59
CA THR A 198 -10.80 5.87 4.87
C THR A 198 -10.04 4.80 4.10
N THR A 199 -8.73 4.95 3.94
CA THR A 199 -7.88 3.99 3.22
C THR A 199 -6.76 3.40 4.09
N GLY A 200 -6.68 3.83 5.34
CA GLY A 200 -5.74 3.30 6.33
C GLY A 200 -6.42 2.72 7.56
N GLY A 201 -5.60 2.23 8.46
CA GLY A 201 -5.98 1.66 9.75
C GLY A 201 -4.75 1.42 10.62
N PRO A 202 -4.90 0.95 11.86
CA PRO A 202 -3.78 0.67 12.75
C PRO A 202 -2.88 -0.45 12.25
N ILE A 203 -3.45 -1.49 11.64
CA ILE A 203 -2.75 -2.73 11.28
C ILE A 203 -3.21 -3.19 9.89
N SER A 204 -2.26 -3.39 8.98
CA SER A 204 -2.53 -3.89 7.65
C SER A 204 -2.85 -5.38 7.65
N MET A 205 -3.85 -5.79 6.85
CA MET A 205 -4.09 -7.19 6.46
C MET A 205 -3.19 -7.63 5.30
N LEU A 206 -2.58 -6.67 4.58
CA LEU A 206 -1.64 -6.98 3.50
C LEU A 206 -0.39 -7.63 4.08
N ASN A 207 -0.17 -8.88 3.74
CA ASN A 207 0.92 -9.68 4.25
C ASN A 207 2.06 -9.76 3.23
N ASN A 208 3.21 -9.19 3.56
CA ASN A 208 4.39 -9.20 2.68
C ASN A 208 4.86 -10.61 2.30
N ASN A 209 4.62 -11.63 3.14
CA ASN A 209 5.03 -13.01 2.85
C ASN A 209 4.25 -13.63 1.67
N VAL A 210 3.05 -13.12 1.37
CA VAL A 210 2.22 -13.60 0.25
C VAL A 210 2.22 -12.65 -0.96
N LEU A 211 2.80 -11.44 -0.85
CA LEU A 211 2.90 -10.51 -1.96
C LEU A 211 4.11 -10.82 -2.86
N SER A 212 4.06 -10.36 -4.08
CA SER A 212 5.18 -10.27 -5.02
C SER A 212 5.51 -8.80 -5.31
N ASN A 213 6.47 -8.53 -6.18
CA ASN A 213 6.75 -7.18 -6.64
C ASN A 213 5.48 -6.53 -7.17
N SER A 214 5.20 -5.33 -6.68
CA SER A 214 3.96 -4.59 -6.90
C SER A 214 4.29 -3.15 -7.26
N ASP A 215 3.35 -2.44 -7.87
CA ASP A 215 3.54 -1.06 -8.27
C ASP A 215 2.77 -0.10 -7.36
N PHE A 216 3.36 1.05 -7.11
CA PHE A 216 2.75 2.18 -6.45
C PHE A 216 2.83 3.42 -7.34
N LEU A 217 1.67 4.01 -7.65
CA LEU A 217 1.52 5.16 -8.54
C LEU A 217 1.07 6.38 -7.73
N THR A 218 1.69 7.53 -7.98
CA THR A 218 1.43 8.77 -7.23
C THR A 218 0.84 9.90 -8.10
N GLY A 219 0.47 9.62 -9.36
CA GLY A 219 -0.19 10.56 -10.25
C GLY A 219 -0.08 10.20 -11.72
N ALA A 220 -0.90 10.83 -12.57
CA ALA A 220 -0.97 10.59 -14.01
C ALA A 220 -1.09 9.09 -14.38
N PHE A 221 -2.04 8.40 -13.74
CA PHE A 221 -2.24 6.95 -13.87
C PHE A 221 -2.61 6.55 -15.30
N PRO A 222 -2.20 5.35 -15.77
CA PRO A 222 -2.72 4.75 -17.00
C PRO A 222 -4.25 4.61 -17.01
N ALA A 223 -4.84 4.47 -18.23
CA ALA A 223 -6.29 4.47 -18.39
C ALA A 223 -7.02 3.25 -17.77
N GLU A 224 -6.31 2.22 -17.38
CA GLU A 224 -6.87 1.06 -16.68
C GLU A 224 -7.22 1.30 -15.20
N TYR A 225 -6.78 2.44 -14.61
CA TYR A 225 -7.09 2.79 -13.23
C TYR A 225 -8.08 3.95 -13.19
N GLY A 226 -9.24 3.74 -12.61
CA GLY A 226 -10.29 4.72 -12.37
C GLY A 226 -10.60 4.90 -10.91
N ASN A 227 -11.54 5.78 -10.61
CA ASN A 227 -12.07 6.02 -9.27
C ASN A 227 -10.99 6.30 -8.20
N ALA A 228 -9.94 7.04 -8.59
CA ALA A 228 -8.82 7.44 -7.75
C ALA A 228 -8.24 8.77 -8.18
N ASN A 229 -7.88 9.64 -7.24
CA ASN A 229 -7.29 10.95 -7.51
C ASN A 229 -6.02 11.25 -6.71
N ALA A 230 -5.59 10.38 -5.78
CA ALA A 230 -4.37 10.53 -5.00
C ALA A 230 -3.28 9.53 -5.40
N GLY A 231 -3.55 8.24 -5.36
CA GLY A 231 -2.59 7.19 -5.69
C GLY A 231 -3.21 5.82 -5.89
N VAL A 232 -2.41 4.90 -6.43
CA VAL A 232 -2.83 3.50 -6.67
C VAL A 232 -1.77 2.54 -6.17
N PHE A 233 -2.17 1.57 -5.36
CA PHE A 233 -1.42 0.34 -5.11
C PHE A 233 -1.93 -0.76 -6.05
N ASP A 234 -1.11 -1.18 -7.03
CA ASP A 234 -1.38 -2.36 -7.85
C ASP A 234 -0.60 -3.54 -7.31
N LEU A 235 -1.28 -4.32 -6.47
CA LEU A 235 -0.73 -5.40 -5.68
C LEU A 235 -0.84 -6.73 -6.41
N LYS A 236 0.23 -7.52 -6.37
CA LYS A 236 0.27 -8.88 -6.91
C LYS A 236 0.61 -9.86 -5.80
N MET A 237 -0.09 -10.98 -5.78
CA MET A 237 0.25 -12.10 -4.90
C MET A 237 1.22 -13.04 -5.61
N ARG A 238 2.22 -13.57 -4.89
CA ARG A 238 3.08 -14.61 -5.43
C ARG A 238 2.31 -15.94 -5.56
N THR A 239 2.77 -16.80 -6.42
CA THR A 239 2.27 -18.19 -6.50
C THR A 239 3.02 -19.04 -5.49
N GLY A 240 2.35 -20.08 -4.95
CA GLY A 240 3.00 -21.10 -4.13
C GLY A 240 3.99 -21.95 -4.93
N ASN A 241 4.92 -22.58 -4.22
CA ASN A 241 5.83 -23.56 -4.81
C ASN A 241 5.01 -24.75 -5.38
N ASN A 242 5.21 -25.09 -6.64
CA ASN A 242 4.48 -26.17 -7.30
C ASN A 242 5.26 -27.51 -7.37
N GLU A 243 6.36 -27.64 -6.63
CA GLU A 243 7.16 -28.87 -6.57
C GLU A 243 7.41 -29.35 -5.14
N GLN A 244 7.45 -28.44 -4.16
CA GLN A 244 7.77 -28.78 -2.77
C GLN A 244 6.79 -28.09 -1.83
N HIS A 245 6.47 -28.75 -0.72
CA HIS A 245 5.75 -28.13 0.40
C HIS A 245 6.75 -27.35 1.25
N GLU A 246 6.41 -26.11 1.54
CA GLU A 246 7.18 -25.20 2.38
C GLU A 246 6.28 -24.58 3.44
N PHE A 247 6.83 -24.38 4.63
CA PHE A 247 6.11 -23.81 5.75
C PHE A 247 6.87 -22.64 6.35
N MET A 248 6.14 -21.71 6.95
CA MET A 248 6.72 -20.61 7.70
C MET A 248 5.92 -20.40 8.98
N PHE A 249 6.64 -20.14 10.07
CA PHE A 249 6.07 -19.62 11.30
C PHE A 249 6.74 -18.28 11.61
N GLN A 250 5.93 -17.30 11.98
CA GLN A 250 6.40 -15.99 12.46
C GLN A 250 5.68 -15.65 13.75
N PHE A 251 6.39 -15.00 14.66
CA PHE A 251 5.86 -14.48 15.90
C PHE A 251 6.45 -13.09 16.16
N GLY A 252 5.61 -12.12 16.49
CA GLY A 252 6.06 -10.75 16.77
C GLY A 252 4.89 -9.79 17.03
N PHE A 253 5.16 -8.51 16.95
CA PHE A 253 4.17 -7.45 17.20
C PHE A 253 2.91 -7.57 16.33
N ASN A 254 3.08 -7.89 15.04
CA ASN A 254 1.96 -8.03 14.10
C ASN A 254 1.20 -9.36 14.22
N GLY A 255 1.44 -10.14 15.28
CA GLY A 255 0.74 -11.40 15.51
C GLY A 255 1.62 -12.63 15.37
N ALA A 256 0.99 -13.79 15.66
CA ALA A 256 1.50 -15.11 15.32
C ALA A 256 0.96 -15.51 13.94
N GLU A 257 1.85 -15.87 13.02
CA GLU A 257 1.52 -16.20 11.64
C GLU A 257 2.00 -17.62 11.29
N LEU A 258 1.12 -18.36 10.62
CA LEU A 258 1.42 -19.65 9.99
C LEU A 258 1.21 -19.52 8.48
N MET A 259 2.18 -19.96 7.69
CA MET A 259 2.07 -20.01 6.24
C MET A 259 2.42 -21.40 5.73
N ALA A 260 1.69 -21.86 4.73
CA ALA A 260 1.91 -23.11 4.02
C ALA A 260 1.80 -22.89 2.52
N GLU A 261 2.70 -23.47 1.76
CA GLU A 261 2.63 -23.48 0.29
C GLU A 261 3.09 -24.83 -0.25
N GLY A 262 2.63 -25.17 -1.46
CA GLY A 262 3.03 -26.43 -2.06
C GLY A 262 2.21 -26.80 -3.29
N PRO A 263 2.55 -27.91 -3.97
CA PRO A 263 1.77 -28.48 -5.04
C PRO A 263 0.48 -29.12 -4.50
N PHE A 264 -0.56 -29.22 -5.32
CA PHE A 264 -1.75 -30.02 -5.00
C PHE A 264 -1.48 -31.53 -5.13
N SER A 265 -0.55 -31.92 -6.00
CA SER A 265 -0.06 -33.29 -6.15
C SER A 265 1.29 -33.28 -6.91
N ASP A 266 2.09 -34.32 -6.77
CA ASP A 266 3.42 -34.46 -7.39
C ASP A 266 3.39 -34.36 -8.92
N SER A 267 2.27 -34.68 -9.56
CA SER A 267 2.09 -34.63 -11.02
C SER A 267 1.45 -33.33 -11.52
N SER A 268 0.98 -32.47 -10.63
CA SER A 268 0.27 -31.25 -10.98
C SER A 268 1.21 -30.03 -10.99
N LYS A 269 1.08 -29.16 -12.00
CA LYS A 269 1.70 -27.83 -11.99
C LYS A 269 0.93 -26.83 -11.12
N ALA A 270 -0.24 -27.22 -10.58
CA ALA A 270 -1.04 -26.37 -9.71
C ALA A 270 -0.42 -26.25 -8.31
N SER A 271 -0.54 -25.07 -7.72
CA SER A 271 0.01 -24.80 -6.40
C SER A 271 -0.96 -24.01 -5.52
N TYR A 272 -0.75 -24.12 -4.22
CA TYR A 272 -1.45 -23.32 -3.22
C TYR A 272 -0.45 -22.51 -2.39
N LEU A 273 -0.94 -21.38 -1.88
CA LEU A 273 -0.30 -20.52 -0.88
C LEU A 273 -1.38 -20.11 0.10
N LEU A 274 -1.12 -20.30 1.39
CA LEU A 274 -2.06 -20.00 2.47
C LEU A 274 -1.29 -19.35 3.62
N SER A 275 -1.81 -18.27 4.18
CA SER A 275 -1.29 -17.63 5.39
C SER A 275 -2.42 -17.26 6.32
N TYR A 276 -2.28 -17.57 7.60
CA TYR A 276 -3.19 -17.18 8.67
C TYR A 276 -2.44 -16.50 9.79
N ARG A 277 -2.96 -15.37 10.28
CA ARG A 277 -2.39 -14.58 11.35
C ARG A 277 -3.42 -14.31 12.45
N TYR A 278 -2.96 -14.36 13.70
CA TYR A 278 -3.73 -14.02 14.89
C TYR A 278 -2.97 -12.99 15.75
N SER A 279 -3.69 -12.01 16.31
CA SER A 279 -3.16 -10.93 17.13
C SER A 279 -2.42 -11.46 18.37
N THR A 280 -1.29 -10.83 18.70
CA THR A 280 -0.51 -11.06 19.93
C THR A 280 -0.41 -9.80 20.79
N LEU A 281 -1.20 -8.76 20.49
CA LEU A 281 -1.09 -7.46 21.16
C LEU A 281 -1.43 -7.53 22.66
N PHE A 282 -2.27 -8.48 23.09
CA PHE A 282 -2.55 -8.73 24.51
C PHE A 282 -1.29 -9.03 25.33
N ILE A 283 -0.24 -9.59 24.70
CA ILE A 283 1.05 -9.87 25.39
C ILE A 283 1.75 -8.57 25.77
N PHE A 284 1.71 -7.56 24.89
CA PHE A 284 2.30 -6.25 25.17
C PHE A 284 1.60 -5.54 26.31
N GLN A 285 0.26 -5.61 26.34
CA GLN A 285 -0.54 -5.10 27.46
C GLN A 285 -0.17 -5.84 28.78
N TYR A 286 -0.07 -7.17 28.74
CA TYR A 286 0.33 -7.96 29.92
C TYR A 286 1.75 -7.60 30.44
N LEU A 287 2.66 -7.25 29.53
CA LEU A 287 4.03 -6.82 29.87
C LEU A 287 4.10 -5.32 30.25
N GLY A 288 2.99 -4.58 30.28
CA GLY A 288 2.96 -3.15 30.57
C GLY A 288 3.63 -2.27 29.50
N ILE A 289 3.74 -2.76 28.26
CA ILE A 289 4.31 -2.00 27.14
C ILE A 289 3.17 -1.21 26.50
N ASN A 290 3.25 0.11 26.57
CA ASN A 290 2.28 1.00 25.94
C ASN A 290 2.40 0.94 24.41
N ILE A 291 1.31 0.53 23.74
CA ILE A 291 1.20 0.45 22.28
C ILE A 291 0.37 1.58 21.69
N GLY A 292 0.03 2.60 22.50
CA GLY A 292 -0.81 3.74 22.10
C GLY A 292 -2.28 3.59 22.44
N THR A 293 -2.68 2.47 23.08
CA THR A 293 -4.03 2.23 23.59
C THR A 293 -3.97 1.29 24.78
N SER A 294 -4.85 1.49 25.74
CA SER A 294 -5.09 0.62 26.91
C SER A 294 -5.86 -0.63 26.52
N ALA A 295 -6.73 -0.56 25.51
CA ALA A 295 -7.43 -1.71 24.99
C ALA A 295 -6.49 -2.61 24.15
N ALA A 296 -6.53 -3.92 24.38
CA ALA A 296 -5.86 -4.89 23.51
C ALA A 296 -6.72 -5.15 22.24
N PRO A 297 -6.34 -4.63 21.06
CA PRO A 297 -7.09 -4.91 19.85
C PRO A 297 -6.97 -6.39 19.48
N ASP A 298 -8.10 -7.06 19.30
CA ASP A 298 -8.14 -8.44 18.84
C ASP A 298 -8.42 -8.48 17.32
N TYR A 299 -7.57 -9.20 16.59
CA TYR A 299 -7.73 -9.36 15.16
C TYR A 299 -7.15 -10.68 14.66
N GLN A 300 -7.69 -11.14 13.55
CA GLN A 300 -7.19 -12.27 12.81
C GLN A 300 -7.43 -12.07 11.32
N ASP A 301 -6.56 -12.60 10.49
CA ASP A 301 -6.67 -12.54 9.04
C ASP A 301 -6.16 -13.78 8.33
N LEU A 302 -6.71 -13.97 7.13
CA LEU A 302 -6.39 -15.05 6.21
C LEU A 302 -6.07 -14.47 4.85
N SER A 303 -4.99 -14.95 4.23
CA SER A 303 -4.65 -14.68 2.83
C SER A 303 -4.35 -15.98 2.11
N PHE A 304 -4.82 -16.14 0.88
CA PHE A 304 -4.53 -17.34 0.10
C PHE A 304 -4.48 -17.06 -1.41
N LYS A 305 -3.73 -17.90 -2.13
CA LYS A 305 -3.76 -17.97 -3.59
C LYS A 305 -3.62 -19.42 -4.06
N LEU A 306 -4.55 -19.84 -4.90
CA LEU A 306 -4.54 -21.13 -5.60
C LEU A 306 -4.24 -20.84 -7.07
N ASN A 307 -3.27 -21.53 -7.65
CA ASN A 307 -2.81 -21.26 -9.01
C ASN A 307 -2.91 -22.54 -9.86
N PHE A 308 -3.60 -22.44 -10.98
CA PHE A 308 -3.90 -23.56 -11.90
C PHE A 308 -3.42 -23.20 -13.31
N PRO A 309 -2.14 -23.43 -13.63
CA PRO A 309 -1.63 -23.22 -14.99
C PRO A 309 -2.19 -24.27 -15.94
N SER A 310 -2.52 -23.85 -17.16
CA SER A 310 -2.99 -24.69 -18.27
C SER A 310 -2.12 -24.46 -19.51
N LYS A 311 -2.35 -25.25 -20.57
CA LYS A 311 -1.55 -25.14 -21.82
C LYS A 311 -1.56 -23.73 -22.41
N ASN A 312 -2.71 -23.04 -22.39
CA ASN A 312 -2.89 -21.75 -23.06
C ASN A 312 -3.22 -20.60 -22.09
N GLY A 313 -3.13 -20.82 -20.79
CA GLY A 313 -3.49 -19.78 -19.83
C GLY A 313 -3.23 -20.17 -18.39
N THR A 314 -3.67 -19.33 -17.48
CA THR A 314 -3.56 -19.56 -16.04
C THR A 314 -4.81 -19.07 -15.36
N THR A 315 -5.39 -19.90 -14.50
CA THR A 315 -6.48 -19.52 -13.59
C THR A 315 -5.92 -19.41 -12.18
N SER A 316 -6.21 -18.32 -11.48
CA SER A 316 -5.86 -18.18 -10.07
C SER A 316 -7.10 -17.80 -9.27
N ILE A 317 -7.26 -18.40 -8.09
CA ILE A 317 -8.26 -18.01 -7.09
C ILE A 317 -7.47 -17.42 -5.92
N PHE A 318 -7.89 -16.27 -5.42
CA PHE A 318 -7.19 -15.59 -4.34
C PHE A 318 -8.17 -14.98 -3.34
N GLY A 319 -7.70 -14.71 -2.15
CA GLY A 319 -8.49 -14.01 -1.16
C GLY A 319 -7.64 -13.42 -0.04
N ILE A 320 -8.20 -12.38 0.55
CA ILE A 320 -7.70 -11.70 1.75
C ILE A 320 -8.91 -11.33 2.59
N GLY A 321 -8.80 -11.46 3.92
CA GLY A 321 -9.87 -11.00 4.80
C GLY A 321 -9.49 -11.09 6.26
N GLY A 322 -10.10 -10.25 7.07
CA GLY A 322 -9.86 -10.18 8.50
C GLY A 322 -11.08 -9.77 9.30
N ILE A 323 -11.05 -10.16 10.54
CA ILE A 323 -12.02 -9.82 11.58
C ILE A 323 -11.26 -9.04 12.64
N SER A 324 -11.84 -7.94 13.13
CA SER A 324 -11.24 -7.12 14.17
C SER A 324 -12.29 -6.56 15.14
N VAL A 325 -11.93 -6.59 16.43
CA VAL A 325 -12.78 -6.09 17.53
C VAL A 325 -11.90 -5.34 18.53
N VAL A 326 -12.37 -4.19 18.99
CA VAL A 326 -11.78 -3.43 20.07
C VAL A 326 -12.87 -2.82 20.95
N SER A 327 -12.63 -2.78 22.26
CA SER A 327 -13.48 -2.12 23.24
C SER A 327 -12.65 -1.08 23.99
N LEU A 328 -12.90 0.18 23.72
CA LEU A 328 -12.26 1.32 24.38
C LEU A 328 -13.18 1.76 25.51
N LYS A 329 -12.68 1.82 26.73
CA LYS A 329 -13.46 2.23 27.89
C LYS A 329 -13.05 3.60 28.38
N ALA A 330 -14.02 4.38 28.83
CA ALA A 330 -13.81 5.70 29.39
C ALA A 330 -12.89 5.68 30.62
N GLU A 331 -13.03 4.66 31.47
CA GLU A 331 -12.17 4.47 32.65
C GLU A 331 -10.67 4.36 32.33
N ASP A 332 -10.34 3.84 31.14
CA ASP A 332 -8.96 3.66 30.68
C ASP A 332 -8.37 4.97 30.13
N ALA A 333 -9.20 5.93 29.73
CA ALA A 333 -8.77 7.25 29.22
C ALA A 333 -8.19 8.15 30.30
N ALA A 334 -8.46 7.88 31.57
CA ALA A 334 -7.86 8.59 32.69
C ALA A 334 -6.32 8.49 32.73
N ASP A 335 -5.74 7.46 32.08
CA ASP A 335 -4.34 7.42 31.72
C ASP A 335 -4.13 8.16 30.41
N SER A 336 -3.56 9.37 30.48
CA SER A 336 -3.28 10.28 29.34
C SER A 336 -2.40 9.67 28.22
N SER A 337 -2.06 8.39 28.32
CA SER A 337 -1.29 7.64 27.33
C SER A 337 -2.15 6.94 26.27
N ASP A 338 -3.48 6.83 26.46
CA ASP A 338 -4.39 6.28 25.45
C ASP A 338 -4.69 7.34 24.37
N LEU A 339 -4.50 6.95 23.09
CA LEU A 339 -4.71 7.83 21.94
C LEU A 339 -6.16 7.84 21.45
N PHE A 340 -7.00 6.89 21.89
CA PHE A 340 -8.30 6.60 21.28
C PHE A 340 -9.46 6.53 22.27
N ALA A 341 -9.21 6.23 23.53
CA ALA A 341 -10.24 6.25 24.56
C ALA A 341 -10.62 7.69 24.90
N LEU A 342 -11.91 7.93 25.15
CA LEU A 342 -12.46 9.21 25.55
C LEU A 342 -13.00 9.09 26.99
N ASP A 343 -12.69 10.04 27.84
CA ASP A 343 -13.03 10.04 29.30
C ASP A 343 -14.53 10.09 29.63
N TYR A 344 -15.36 10.27 28.61
CA TYR A 344 -16.82 10.34 28.72
C TYR A 344 -17.58 9.29 27.88
N SER A 345 -16.85 8.38 27.17
CA SER A 345 -17.51 7.47 26.22
C SER A 345 -16.84 6.10 26.16
N ASN A 346 -17.65 5.05 26.32
CA ASN A 346 -17.26 3.69 25.96
C ASN A 346 -17.52 3.45 24.48
N THR A 347 -16.52 2.97 23.74
CA THR A 347 -16.67 2.65 22.32
C THR A 347 -16.43 1.16 22.09
N TYR A 348 -17.43 0.46 21.54
CA TYR A 348 -17.27 -0.88 21.00
C TYR A 348 -17.19 -0.80 19.47
N TYR A 349 -16.10 -1.27 18.89
CA TYR A 349 -15.89 -1.22 17.45
C TYR A 349 -15.53 -2.59 16.91
N LYS A 350 -16.31 -3.06 15.92
CA LYS A 350 -16.06 -4.26 15.14
C LYS A 350 -15.97 -3.91 13.66
N SER A 351 -14.90 -4.35 13.01
CA SER A 351 -14.68 -4.17 11.58
C SER A 351 -14.28 -5.50 10.94
N ASN A 352 -15.09 -5.99 10.00
CA ASN A 352 -14.79 -7.19 9.23
C ASN A 352 -14.62 -6.79 7.77
N VAL A 353 -13.51 -7.18 7.15
CA VAL A 353 -13.23 -6.87 5.75
C VAL A 353 -12.76 -8.13 5.05
N GLY A 354 -13.24 -8.34 3.83
CA GLY A 354 -12.79 -9.48 3.03
C GLY A 354 -13.00 -9.27 1.54
N ALA A 355 -12.12 -9.89 0.76
CA ALA A 355 -12.20 -9.97 -0.69
C ALA A 355 -11.79 -11.37 -1.15
N VAL A 356 -12.55 -11.95 -2.05
CA VAL A 356 -12.21 -13.19 -2.75
C VAL A 356 -12.40 -12.98 -4.24
N GLY A 357 -11.45 -13.47 -5.05
CA GLY A 357 -11.49 -13.27 -6.49
C GLY A 357 -10.93 -14.44 -7.28
N ILE A 358 -11.25 -14.42 -8.55
CA ILE A 358 -10.72 -15.33 -9.56
C ILE A 358 -10.15 -14.49 -10.70
N THR A 359 -8.99 -14.87 -11.19
CA THR A 359 -8.40 -14.33 -12.42
C THR A 359 -8.16 -15.45 -13.41
N HIS A 360 -8.45 -15.19 -14.67
CA HIS A 360 -8.14 -16.08 -15.77
C HIS A 360 -7.46 -15.31 -16.89
N LYS A 361 -6.23 -15.72 -17.22
CA LYS A 361 -5.48 -15.19 -18.35
C LYS A 361 -5.45 -16.24 -19.45
N GLN A 362 -5.99 -15.92 -20.61
CA GLN A 362 -6.09 -16.83 -21.76
C GLN A 362 -5.32 -16.24 -22.95
N ARG A 363 -4.34 -16.97 -23.46
CA ARG A 363 -3.66 -16.62 -24.72
C ARG A 363 -4.60 -16.87 -25.91
N ILE A 364 -4.61 -15.89 -26.84
CA ILE A 364 -5.43 -15.92 -28.06
C ILE A 364 -4.49 -15.77 -29.26
N GLY A 365 -4.24 -16.86 -29.98
CA GLY A 365 -3.21 -16.87 -31.02
C GLY A 365 -1.82 -16.55 -30.49
N ASN A 366 -0.95 -15.96 -31.32
CA ASN A 366 0.45 -15.71 -30.98
C ASN A 366 0.74 -14.26 -30.49
N SER A 367 -0.22 -13.35 -30.61
CA SER A 367 0.02 -11.92 -30.40
C SER A 367 -0.96 -11.24 -29.46
N SER A 368 -1.82 -11.99 -28.79
CA SER A 368 -2.85 -11.42 -27.92
C SER A 368 -3.21 -12.32 -26.75
N PHE A 369 -3.79 -11.73 -25.72
CA PHE A 369 -4.40 -12.45 -24.62
C PHE A 369 -5.62 -11.71 -24.08
N LEU A 370 -6.50 -12.45 -23.45
CA LEU A 370 -7.65 -11.96 -22.69
C LEU A 370 -7.37 -12.18 -21.21
N ASN A 371 -7.64 -11.18 -20.40
CA ASN A 371 -7.67 -11.28 -18.94
C ASN A 371 -9.09 -11.08 -18.45
N ILE A 372 -9.54 -11.94 -17.56
CA ILE A 372 -10.81 -11.84 -16.87
C ILE A 372 -10.52 -11.93 -15.38
N SER A 373 -10.88 -10.90 -14.64
CA SER A 373 -10.82 -10.89 -13.18
C SER A 373 -12.21 -10.62 -12.64
N ALA A 374 -12.63 -11.35 -11.63
CA ALA A 374 -13.90 -11.13 -10.95
C ALA A 374 -13.73 -11.40 -9.46
N GLY A 375 -14.43 -10.66 -8.61
CA GLY A 375 -14.35 -10.85 -7.17
C GLY A 375 -15.57 -10.36 -6.42
N LEU A 376 -15.75 -10.90 -5.24
CA LEU A 376 -16.73 -10.49 -4.25
C LEU A 376 -16.00 -9.94 -3.03
N GLN A 377 -16.49 -8.83 -2.50
CA GLN A 377 -15.88 -8.12 -1.40
C GLN A 377 -16.96 -7.68 -0.42
N THR A 378 -16.58 -7.56 0.84
CA THR A 378 -17.48 -7.03 1.87
C THR A 378 -16.69 -6.27 2.92
N SER A 379 -17.28 -5.19 3.41
CA SER A 379 -16.82 -4.45 4.58
C SER A 379 -18.00 -4.24 5.50
N LEU A 380 -17.87 -4.64 6.77
CA LEU A 380 -18.85 -4.45 7.82
C LEU A 380 -18.25 -3.56 8.90
N ASN A 381 -18.92 -2.50 9.26
CA ASN A 381 -18.61 -1.68 10.43
C ASN A 381 -19.79 -1.74 11.41
N PHE A 382 -19.49 -2.15 12.63
CA PHE A 382 -20.42 -2.12 13.75
C PHE A 382 -19.81 -1.30 14.87
N ILE A 383 -20.48 -0.20 15.26
CA ILE A 383 -19.99 0.75 16.24
C ILE A 383 -21.10 1.02 17.26
N LEU A 384 -20.74 0.98 18.53
CA LEU A 384 -21.60 1.41 19.62
C LEU A 384 -20.81 2.42 20.46
N ASN A 385 -21.38 3.61 20.70
CA ASN A 385 -20.86 4.55 21.66
C ASN A 385 -21.85 4.72 22.78
N ASP A 386 -21.39 4.57 24.01
CA ASP A 386 -22.16 4.80 25.23
C ASP A 386 -21.49 5.92 26.02
N THR A 387 -22.18 7.00 26.25
CA THR A 387 -21.73 8.05 27.20
C THR A 387 -21.85 7.53 28.61
N VAL A 388 -20.91 7.84 29.48
CA VAL A 388 -20.88 7.45 30.89
C VAL A 388 -20.84 8.69 31.80
N ASP A 389 -21.24 8.53 33.05
CA ASP A 389 -21.09 9.58 34.04
C ASP A 389 -19.67 9.71 34.58
N LEU A 390 -19.42 10.66 35.47
CA LEU A 390 -18.10 10.94 36.03
C LEU A 390 -17.51 9.76 36.87
N ASN A 391 -18.34 8.80 37.25
CA ASN A 391 -17.93 7.59 37.96
C ASN A 391 -17.74 6.40 37.01
N TYR A 392 -17.87 6.62 35.70
CA TYR A 392 -17.88 5.60 34.65
C TYR A 392 -19.01 4.58 34.76
N GLU A 393 -20.09 4.96 35.47
CA GLU A 393 -21.27 4.15 35.66
C GLU A 393 -22.38 4.61 34.71
N ASN A 394 -23.53 3.90 34.72
CA ASN A 394 -24.76 4.25 34.01
C ASN A 394 -24.55 4.53 32.51
N PRO A 395 -24.01 3.59 31.72
CA PRO A 395 -23.77 3.80 30.30
C PRO A 395 -25.08 4.04 29.56
N PHE A 396 -25.12 5.10 28.75
CA PHE A 396 -26.26 5.48 27.94
C PHE A 396 -25.89 5.51 26.46
N ARG A 397 -26.61 4.75 25.61
CA ARG A 397 -26.32 4.64 24.18
C ARG A 397 -26.53 5.95 23.45
N THR A 398 -25.46 6.52 22.88
CA THR A 398 -25.52 7.79 22.14
C THR A 398 -25.32 7.62 20.64
N PHE A 399 -24.69 6.56 20.19
CA PHE A 399 -24.47 6.30 18.76
C PHE A 399 -24.51 4.81 18.45
N VAL A 400 -25.18 4.45 17.36
CA VAL A 400 -25.22 3.09 16.82
C VAL A 400 -24.94 3.15 15.33
N SER A 401 -23.99 2.36 14.84
CA SER A 401 -23.78 2.09 13.42
C SER A 401 -23.74 0.58 13.19
N ASN A 402 -24.53 0.11 12.25
CA ASN A 402 -24.49 -1.28 11.76
C ASN A 402 -24.62 -1.28 10.25
N SER A 403 -23.50 -1.04 9.59
CA SER A 403 -23.48 -0.79 8.16
C SER A 403 -22.59 -1.80 7.44
N THR A 404 -23.07 -2.28 6.29
CA THR A 404 -22.36 -3.21 5.43
C THR A 404 -22.34 -2.69 4.00
N ILE A 405 -21.15 -2.66 3.41
CA ILE A 405 -20.93 -2.40 2.00
C ILE A 405 -20.33 -3.67 1.39
N SER A 406 -21.10 -4.33 0.52
CA SER A 406 -20.58 -5.44 -0.30
C SER A 406 -20.40 -4.97 -1.75
N LYS A 407 -19.44 -5.52 -2.46
CA LYS A 407 -19.13 -5.13 -3.83
C LYS A 407 -18.77 -6.36 -4.65
N GLN A 408 -19.35 -6.47 -5.85
CA GLN A 408 -18.87 -7.34 -6.89
C GLN A 408 -18.04 -6.50 -7.87
N THR A 409 -16.79 -6.87 -8.09
CA THR A 409 -15.92 -6.24 -9.08
C THR A 409 -15.68 -7.21 -10.23
N SER A 410 -15.66 -6.72 -11.46
CA SER A 410 -15.17 -7.43 -12.63
C SER A 410 -14.29 -6.53 -13.49
N ASP A 411 -13.16 -7.07 -13.97
CA ASP A 411 -12.27 -6.42 -14.93
C ASP A 411 -11.97 -7.38 -16.07
N ILE A 412 -12.36 -7.01 -17.28
CA ILE A 412 -12.16 -7.81 -18.48
C ILE A 412 -11.40 -6.95 -19.48
N TYR A 413 -10.22 -7.40 -19.90
CA TYR A 413 -9.49 -6.70 -20.95
C TYR A 413 -8.85 -7.61 -21.96
N TYR A 414 -8.80 -7.12 -23.20
CA TYR A 414 -8.11 -7.71 -24.32
C TYR A 414 -6.83 -6.91 -24.60
N ASN A 415 -5.69 -7.60 -24.66
CA ASN A 415 -4.40 -7.02 -25.01
C ASN A 415 -3.92 -7.59 -26.34
N LYS A 416 -3.51 -6.72 -27.26
CA LYS A 416 -3.05 -7.06 -28.60
C LYS A 416 -1.70 -6.41 -28.88
N LYS A 417 -0.68 -7.19 -29.10
CA LYS A 417 0.58 -6.78 -29.70
C LYS A 417 0.41 -6.76 -31.22
N ILE A 418 0.42 -5.57 -31.81
CA ILE A 418 0.30 -5.39 -33.24
C ILE A 418 1.67 -5.57 -33.89
N SER A 419 2.72 -5.04 -33.26
CA SER A 419 4.13 -5.19 -33.62
C SER A 419 5.02 -4.98 -32.39
N SER A 420 6.33 -5.09 -32.51
CA SER A 420 7.28 -4.70 -31.45
C SER A 420 7.15 -3.23 -31.01
N GLN A 421 6.59 -2.38 -31.88
CA GLN A 421 6.40 -0.96 -31.65
C GLN A 421 5.00 -0.59 -31.14
N HIS A 422 3.99 -1.41 -31.35
CA HIS A 422 2.58 -1.06 -31.18
C HIS A 422 1.84 -2.11 -30.35
N THR A 423 1.29 -1.69 -29.22
CA THR A 423 0.43 -2.52 -28.35
C THR A 423 -0.87 -1.78 -28.04
N PHE A 424 -1.97 -2.48 -28.11
CA PHE A 424 -3.31 -1.97 -27.82
C PHE A 424 -3.94 -2.77 -26.69
N LYS A 425 -4.59 -2.09 -25.75
CA LYS A 425 -5.39 -2.70 -24.67
C LYS A 425 -6.76 -2.02 -24.62
N ILE A 426 -7.82 -2.80 -24.57
CA ILE A 426 -9.18 -2.33 -24.32
C ILE A 426 -9.80 -3.17 -23.22
N GLY A 427 -10.54 -2.54 -22.33
CA GLY A 427 -11.15 -3.23 -21.20
C GLY A 427 -12.37 -2.53 -20.65
N LEU A 428 -13.03 -3.23 -19.76
CA LEU A 428 -14.18 -2.79 -18.97
C LEU A 428 -13.96 -3.23 -17.53
N HIS A 429 -13.86 -2.25 -16.65
CA HIS A 429 -13.93 -2.46 -15.21
C HIS A 429 -15.35 -2.09 -14.74
N ASN A 430 -15.95 -2.91 -13.88
CA ASN A 430 -17.29 -2.71 -13.40
C ASN A 430 -17.42 -3.10 -11.94
N ASP A 431 -17.97 -2.21 -11.12
CA ASP A 431 -18.30 -2.43 -9.72
C ASP A 431 -19.81 -2.37 -9.51
N ILE A 432 -20.36 -3.38 -8.83
CA ILE A 432 -21.75 -3.43 -8.37
C ILE A 432 -21.70 -3.40 -6.85
N TYR A 433 -22.21 -2.35 -6.26
CA TYR A 433 -22.29 -2.17 -4.81
C TYR A 433 -23.65 -2.63 -4.30
N PHE A 434 -23.64 -3.38 -3.20
CA PHE A 434 -24.82 -3.78 -2.42
C PHE A 434 -24.66 -3.16 -1.04
N LEU A 435 -25.57 -2.27 -0.70
CA LEU A 435 -25.50 -1.42 0.46
C LEU A 435 -26.57 -1.83 1.51
N ASN A 436 -26.16 -1.82 2.77
CA ASN A 436 -27.05 -1.88 3.92
C ASN A 436 -26.46 -0.96 4.99
N LEU A 437 -26.95 0.29 5.04
CA LEU A 437 -26.42 1.37 5.87
C LEU A 437 -27.46 1.72 6.93
N ASN A 438 -27.07 1.60 8.20
CA ASN A 438 -27.95 1.91 9.34
C ASN A 438 -27.13 2.59 10.44
N ASP A 439 -27.33 3.89 10.60
CA ASP A 439 -26.65 4.68 11.63
C ASP A 439 -27.66 5.61 12.31
N SER A 440 -27.56 5.70 13.62
CA SER A 440 -28.41 6.58 14.44
C SER A 440 -27.61 7.25 15.54
N ILE A 441 -27.96 8.50 15.86
CA ILE A 441 -27.39 9.28 16.96
C ILE A 441 -28.46 9.78 17.88
N TYR A 442 -28.23 9.74 19.20
CA TYR A 442 -29.15 10.28 20.19
C TYR A 442 -29.01 11.79 20.26
N ARG A 443 -30.15 12.48 20.24
CA ARG A 443 -30.27 13.91 20.49
C ARG A 443 -30.70 14.16 21.93
N THR A 444 -29.97 15.01 22.62
CA THR A 444 -30.21 15.35 24.02
C THR A 444 -31.30 16.37 24.19
N ASP A 445 -31.56 17.21 23.19
CA ASP A 445 -32.54 18.31 23.22
C ASP A 445 -34.01 17.82 23.22
N ASP A 446 -34.31 16.76 22.51
CA ASP A 446 -35.66 16.16 22.46
C ASP A 446 -35.71 14.70 22.95
N SER A 447 -34.61 14.15 23.44
CA SER A 447 -34.48 12.77 23.95
C SER A 447 -34.90 11.70 22.94
N THR A 448 -34.59 11.90 21.65
CA THR A 448 -34.91 10.99 20.56
C THR A 448 -33.65 10.54 19.80
N TYR A 449 -33.79 9.51 18.96
CA TYR A 449 -32.74 9.10 18.05
C TYR A 449 -32.98 9.65 16.65
N ASP A 450 -32.04 10.43 16.15
CA ASP A 450 -31.98 10.77 14.72
C ASP A 450 -31.42 9.64 13.91
N VAL A 451 -32.12 9.26 12.85
CA VAL A 451 -31.61 8.34 11.84
C VAL A 451 -30.71 9.11 10.90
N LEU A 452 -29.40 8.87 10.99
CA LEU A 452 -28.43 9.51 10.11
C LEU A 452 -28.43 8.89 8.72
N ARG A 453 -28.58 7.57 8.65
CA ARG A 453 -28.69 6.77 7.42
C ARG A 453 -29.56 5.56 7.66
N SER A 454 -30.47 5.29 6.74
CA SER A 454 -31.21 4.04 6.65
C SER A 454 -31.43 3.74 5.17
N TYR A 455 -30.52 2.98 4.57
CA TYR A 455 -30.57 2.69 3.13
C TYR A 455 -30.21 1.24 2.85
N LYS A 456 -31.01 0.60 2.00
CA LYS A 456 -30.75 -0.72 1.46
C LYS A 456 -30.99 -0.70 -0.05
N GLY A 457 -29.97 -1.00 -0.84
CA GLY A 457 -30.08 -0.98 -2.30
C GLY A 457 -28.75 -1.25 -2.98
N ASP A 458 -28.73 -1.06 -4.28
CA ASP A 458 -27.57 -1.28 -5.12
C ASP A 458 -27.27 -0.05 -6.00
N LEU A 459 -26.01 0.05 -6.45
CA LEU A 459 -25.56 1.01 -7.45
C LEU A 459 -24.41 0.41 -8.28
N PHE A 460 -24.22 0.95 -9.49
CA PHE A 460 -23.20 0.51 -10.41
C PHE A 460 -22.23 1.65 -10.71
N LEU A 461 -20.93 1.29 -10.79
CA LEU A 461 -19.88 2.13 -11.33
C LEU A 461 -19.27 1.41 -12.53
N ILE A 462 -19.52 1.91 -13.73
CA ILE A 462 -19.12 1.31 -15.01
C ILE A 462 -17.92 2.09 -15.55
N GLN A 463 -16.82 1.42 -15.85
CA GLN A 463 -15.55 2.06 -16.17
C GLN A 463 -14.92 1.44 -17.44
N PRO A 464 -15.35 1.80 -18.66
CA PRO A 464 -14.70 1.39 -19.91
C PRO A 464 -13.37 2.13 -20.08
N TYR A 465 -12.35 1.44 -20.64
CA TYR A 465 -11.07 2.06 -20.93
C TYR A 465 -10.42 1.49 -22.17
N ALA A 466 -9.58 2.32 -22.81
CA ALA A 466 -8.72 1.90 -23.90
C ALA A 466 -7.37 2.61 -23.80
N GLN A 467 -6.28 1.90 -24.15
CA GLN A 467 -4.94 2.46 -24.16
C GLN A 467 -4.15 1.92 -25.34
N TYR A 468 -3.26 2.77 -25.83
CA TYR A 468 -2.38 2.48 -26.96
C TYR A 468 -0.96 2.88 -26.63
N GLN A 469 -0.03 1.94 -26.71
CA GLN A 469 1.40 2.16 -26.53
C GLN A 469 2.08 2.20 -27.88
N ILE A 470 2.93 3.21 -28.08
CA ILE A 470 3.75 3.42 -29.26
C ILE A 470 5.22 3.47 -28.83
N ARG A 471 6.06 2.65 -29.44
CA ARG A 471 7.51 2.60 -29.21
C ARG A 471 8.22 2.84 -30.55
N PRO A 472 8.31 4.10 -31.02
CA PRO A 472 8.94 4.40 -32.31
C PRO A 472 10.42 4.04 -32.34
N SER A 473 11.06 3.96 -31.19
CA SER A 473 12.45 3.50 -31.01
C SER A 473 12.63 2.88 -29.61
N GLN A 474 13.78 2.28 -29.35
CA GLN A 474 14.13 1.81 -27.98
C GLN A 474 14.23 2.96 -26.96
N ARG A 475 14.40 4.20 -27.44
CA ARG A 475 14.58 5.37 -26.57
C ARG A 475 13.28 6.06 -26.20
N VAL A 476 12.21 5.87 -26.97
CA VAL A 476 10.93 6.61 -26.80
C VAL A 476 9.78 5.63 -26.62
N THR A 477 9.04 5.81 -25.54
CA THR A 477 7.77 5.11 -25.27
C THR A 477 6.68 6.14 -25.01
N MET A 478 5.59 6.08 -25.75
CA MET A 478 4.42 6.93 -25.61
C MET A 478 3.21 6.05 -25.27
N ASN A 479 2.41 6.49 -24.32
CA ASN A 479 1.14 5.85 -23.97
C ASN A 479 0.04 6.90 -24.10
N ILE A 480 -1.04 6.56 -24.79
CA ILE A 480 -2.24 7.38 -24.91
C ILE A 480 -3.42 6.51 -24.50
N GLY A 481 -4.32 7.07 -23.73
CA GLY A 481 -5.47 6.32 -23.25
C GLY A 481 -6.68 7.21 -22.98
N VAL A 482 -7.81 6.56 -22.88
CA VAL A 482 -9.07 7.14 -22.44
C VAL A 482 -9.71 6.20 -21.44
N HIS A 483 -10.19 6.77 -20.33
CA HIS A 483 -10.99 6.09 -19.33
C HIS A 483 -12.35 6.76 -19.26
N GLY A 484 -13.42 6.01 -19.02
CA GLY A 484 -14.75 6.56 -18.79
C GLY A 484 -15.27 6.09 -17.44
N GLN A 485 -16.07 6.90 -16.77
CA GLN A 485 -16.80 6.48 -15.57
C GLN A 485 -18.27 6.87 -15.69
N ILE A 486 -19.17 5.98 -15.26
CA ILE A 486 -20.61 6.19 -15.21
C ILE A 486 -21.10 5.67 -13.86
N LEU A 487 -21.67 6.55 -13.02
CA LEU A 487 -22.31 6.20 -11.75
C LEU A 487 -23.83 6.19 -11.91
N THR A 488 -24.47 5.05 -11.72
CA THR A 488 -25.91 4.90 -11.96
C THR A 488 -26.77 5.57 -10.87
N LEU A 489 -26.21 5.89 -9.70
CA LEU A 489 -26.92 6.53 -8.61
C LEU A 489 -27.56 7.88 -9.01
N ASN A 490 -26.80 8.69 -9.77
CA ASN A 490 -27.18 10.03 -10.20
C ASN A 490 -26.94 10.27 -11.69
N ASN A 491 -26.62 9.23 -12.46
CA ASN A 491 -26.30 9.28 -13.89
C ASN A 491 -25.10 10.19 -14.23
N GLU A 492 -24.21 10.45 -13.25
CA GLU A 492 -22.98 11.20 -13.52
C GLU A 492 -22.08 10.38 -14.42
N ALA A 493 -21.56 11.02 -15.50
CA ALA A 493 -20.66 10.40 -16.45
C ALA A 493 -19.50 11.32 -16.79
N ILE A 494 -18.30 10.75 -17.02
CA ILE A 494 -17.11 11.49 -17.38
C ILE A 494 -16.24 10.70 -18.36
N ILE A 495 -15.50 11.42 -19.21
CA ILE A 495 -14.44 10.88 -20.09
C ILE A 495 -13.12 11.49 -19.65
N GLU A 496 -12.13 10.65 -19.40
CA GLU A 496 -10.84 11.00 -18.82
C GLU A 496 -9.69 10.69 -19.80
N PRO A 497 -9.20 11.68 -20.57
CA PRO A 497 -8.02 11.51 -21.41
C PRO A 497 -6.76 11.40 -20.57
N ARG A 498 -5.83 10.55 -21.02
CA ARG A 498 -4.55 10.28 -20.36
C ARG A 498 -3.44 10.13 -21.38
N ALA A 499 -2.25 10.65 -21.06
CA ALA A 499 -1.09 10.55 -21.92
C ALA A 499 0.19 10.46 -21.08
N GLY A 500 1.15 9.68 -21.57
CA GLY A 500 2.47 9.54 -20.96
C GLY A 500 3.56 9.43 -22.02
N LEU A 501 4.71 10.02 -21.73
CA LEU A 501 5.91 9.93 -22.56
C LEU A 501 7.09 9.57 -21.66
N SER A 502 7.90 8.62 -22.09
CA SER A 502 9.23 8.33 -21.52
C SER A 502 10.25 8.40 -22.64
N TRP A 503 11.28 9.21 -22.45
CA TRP A 503 12.34 9.43 -23.43
C TRP A 503 13.72 9.23 -22.78
N ASN A 504 14.43 8.17 -23.16
CA ASN A 504 15.81 7.91 -22.79
C ASN A 504 16.70 8.81 -23.67
N LEU A 505 17.15 9.95 -23.10
CA LEU A 505 18.02 10.91 -23.76
C LEU A 505 19.40 10.29 -24.02
N SER A 506 19.87 9.50 -23.06
CA SER A 506 21.09 8.69 -23.13
C SER A 506 20.85 7.34 -22.43
N GLU A 507 21.86 6.51 -22.29
CA GLU A 507 21.79 5.27 -21.49
C GLU A 507 21.54 5.54 -20.00
N ASN A 508 21.99 6.70 -19.53
CA ASN A 508 21.91 7.08 -18.12
C ASN A 508 20.82 8.12 -17.81
N ASP A 509 20.29 8.82 -18.83
CA ASP A 509 19.37 9.95 -18.64
C ASP A 509 18.00 9.64 -19.24
N ARG A 510 16.96 9.81 -18.46
CA ARG A 510 15.55 9.65 -18.86
C ARG A 510 14.74 10.89 -18.51
N LEU A 511 13.97 11.37 -19.47
CA LEU A 511 12.96 12.40 -19.29
C LEU A 511 11.57 11.76 -19.41
N SER A 512 10.62 12.16 -18.57
CA SER A 512 9.26 11.65 -18.58
C SER A 512 8.24 12.76 -18.41
N PHE A 513 7.08 12.61 -19.08
CA PHE A 513 5.94 13.50 -18.99
C PHE A 513 4.69 12.68 -18.79
N GLY A 514 3.78 13.16 -17.96
CA GLY A 514 2.49 12.56 -17.72
C GLY A 514 1.40 13.59 -17.60
N TYR A 515 0.28 13.30 -18.23
CA TYR A 515 -0.96 14.02 -18.08
C TYR A 515 -2.11 13.04 -17.86
N GLY A 516 -3.03 13.35 -16.97
CA GLY A 516 -4.27 12.61 -16.80
C GLY A 516 -5.37 13.49 -16.20
N LEU A 517 -6.57 13.36 -16.74
CA LEU A 517 -7.79 13.72 -16.04
C LEU A 517 -8.21 12.49 -15.22
N HIS A 518 -8.46 12.68 -13.94
CA HIS A 518 -8.88 11.64 -13.01
C HIS A 518 -10.13 12.09 -12.27
N SER A 519 -11.02 11.16 -11.98
CA SER A 519 -12.17 11.43 -11.13
C SER A 519 -12.39 10.32 -10.12
N GLN A 520 -13.10 10.67 -9.05
CA GLN A 520 -13.41 9.75 -7.97
C GLN A 520 -14.82 10.00 -7.45
N MET A 521 -15.57 8.92 -7.25
CA MET A 521 -16.84 8.98 -6.51
C MET A 521 -16.56 9.33 -5.05
N GLN A 522 -17.56 9.92 -4.39
CA GLN A 522 -17.42 10.25 -2.99
C GLN A 522 -17.53 8.99 -2.11
N PRO A 523 -17.06 9.03 -0.84
CA PRO A 523 -17.37 7.98 0.12
C PRO A 523 -18.87 7.65 0.10
N ILE A 524 -19.20 6.36 0.01
CA ILE A 524 -20.56 5.89 -0.24
C ILE A 524 -21.55 6.43 0.83
N GLU A 525 -21.13 6.44 2.08
CA GLU A 525 -21.94 6.92 3.20
C GLU A 525 -22.34 8.39 3.08
N MET A 526 -21.66 9.18 2.26
CA MET A 526 -21.98 10.57 2.02
C MET A 526 -23.28 10.74 1.20
N TYR A 527 -23.46 9.91 0.18
CA TYR A 527 -24.65 9.98 -0.70
C TYR A 527 -25.95 9.67 0.03
N PHE A 528 -25.88 8.88 1.11
CA PHE A 528 -27.04 8.35 1.81
C PHE A 528 -27.29 9.00 3.19
N ARG A 529 -26.65 10.16 3.44
CA ARG A 529 -27.01 10.97 4.60
C ARG A 529 -28.46 11.38 4.46
N GLN A 530 -29.25 11.16 5.53
CA GLN A 530 -30.68 11.48 5.56
C GLN A 530 -30.97 12.66 6.48
N ILE A 531 -31.96 13.43 6.11
CA ILE A 531 -32.58 14.48 6.93
C ILE A 531 -34.09 14.36 6.78
N GLU A 532 -34.83 14.76 7.82
CA GLU A 532 -36.28 14.92 7.76
C GLU A 532 -36.63 16.34 7.29
N GLU A 533 -37.34 16.45 6.18
CA GLU A 533 -37.86 17.71 5.67
C GLU A 533 -39.36 17.58 5.40
N ASN A 534 -40.16 18.43 6.01
CA ASN A 534 -41.64 18.42 5.91
C ASN A 534 -42.29 17.05 6.23
N GLY A 535 -41.72 16.26 7.12
CA GLY A 535 -42.19 14.93 7.49
C GLY A 535 -41.80 13.81 6.55
N GLU A 536 -40.90 14.07 5.56
CA GLU A 536 -40.35 13.08 4.64
C GLU A 536 -38.83 12.96 4.82
N MET A 537 -38.30 11.73 4.77
CA MET A 537 -36.86 11.48 4.81
C MET A 537 -36.27 11.65 3.41
N ILE A 538 -35.37 12.61 3.24
CA ILE A 538 -34.70 12.90 1.99
C ILE A 538 -33.18 12.63 2.09
N ASN A 539 -32.53 12.39 0.94
CA ASN A 539 -31.07 12.23 0.81
C ASN A 539 -30.51 13.43 0.03
N PRO A 540 -30.17 14.55 0.67
CA PRO A 540 -29.78 15.77 -0.04
C PRO A 540 -28.47 15.62 -0.82
N ASN A 541 -27.60 14.68 -0.44
CA ASN A 541 -26.30 14.47 -1.08
C ASN A 541 -26.33 13.44 -2.23
N LYS A 542 -27.51 12.91 -2.61
CA LYS A 542 -27.62 11.86 -3.64
C LYS A 542 -27.05 12.26 -4.99
N ASP A 543 -27.20 13.54 -5.34
CA ASP A 543 -26.80 14.09 -6.64
C ASP A 543 -25.38 14.68 -6.67
N VAL A 544 -24.60 14.49 -5.59
CA VAL A 544 -23.20 14.93 -5.54
C VAL A 544 -22.39 14.19 -6.60
N LYS A 545 -21.61 14.95 -7.37
CA LYS A 545 -20.83 14.49 -8.52
C LYS A 545 -19.46 13.94 -8.11
N PHE A 546 -18.74 13.37 -9.08
CA PHE A 546 -17.33 13.02 -8.92
C PHE A 546 -16.49 14.26 -8.58
N SER A 547 -15.54 14.10 -7.68
CA SER A 547 -14.41 15.02 -7.57
C SER A 547 -13.45 14.76 -8.74
N LYS A 548 -13.00 15.81 -9.43
CA LYS A 548 -12.19 15.72 -10.64
C LYS A 548 -10.82 16.38 -10.43
N SER A 549 -9.77 15.83 -11.04
CA SER A 549 -8.40 16.34 -10.90
C SER A 549 -7.62 16.19 -12.21
N HIS A 550 -7.06 17.31 -12.70
CA HIS A 550 -6.03 17.29 -13.73
C HIS A 550 -4.66 17.09 -13.11
N HIS A 551 -3.93 16.09 -13.56
CA HIS A 551 -2.54 15.83 -13.14
C HIS A 551 -1.57 16.15 -14.26
N PHE A 552 -0.57 16.96 -13.98
CA PHE A 552 0.57 17.23 -14.86
C PHE A 552 1.84 16.86 -14.11
N VAL A 553 2.69 16.05 -14.72
CA VAL A 553 3.95 15.61 -14.10
C VAL A 553 5.07 15.65 -15.13
N VAL A 554 6.21 16.16 -14.71
CA VAL A 554 7.47 16.11 -15.45
C VAL A 554 8.53 15.47 -14.55
N GLY A 555 9.25 14.47 -15.06
CA GLY A 555 10.30 13.78 -14.34
C GLY A 555 11.59 13.71 -15.13
N TYR A 556 12.71 13.88 -14.43
CA TYR A 556 14.06 13.62 -14.95
C TYR A 556 14.75 12.63 -14.04
N GLN A 557 15.32 11.57 -14.61
CA GLN A 557 16.05 10.54 -13.88
C GLN A 557 17.43 10.39 -14.49
N ARG A 558 18.45 10.28 -13.62
CA ARG A 558 19.82 9.99 -14.00
C ARG A 558 20.40 8.85 -13.20
N SER A 559 21.00 7.90 -13.89
CA SER A 559 21.78 6.80 -13.31
C SER A 559 23.26 7.21 -13.23
N PHE A 560 23.87 6.96 -12.07
CA PHE A 560 25.28 7.22 -11.79
C PHE A 560 26.02 5.91 -11.60
N PRO A 561 27.37 5.93 -11.64
CA PRO A 561 28.17 4.78 -11.26
C PRO A 561 27.82 4.23 -9.88
N PHE A 562 28.18 2.98 -9.62
CA PHE A 562 27.92 2.26 -8.34
C PHE A 562 26.45 1.99 -8.04
N GLY A 563 25.56 2.00 -9.05
CA GLY A 563 24.15 1.68 -8.90
C GLY A 563 23.35 2.77 -8.17
N ILE A 564 23.81 4.01 -8.19
CA ILE A 564 23.10 5.17 -7.65
C ILE A 564 22.19 5.74 -8.72
N GLN A 565 20.95 6.09 -8.34
CA GLN A 565 20.00 6.80 -9.18
C GLN A 565 19.51 8.07 -8.49
N ALA A 566 19.33 9.13 -9.26
CA ALA A 566 18.67 10.34 -8.82
C ALA A 566 17.47 10.60 -9.74
N LYS A 567 16.31 10.92 -9.14
CA LYS A 567 15.07 11.26 -9.84
C LYS A 567 14.54 12.56 -9.28
N LEU A 568 14.28 13.51 -10.16
CA LEU A 568 13.62 14.78 -9.86
C LEU A 568 12.26 14.78 -10.55
N GLU A 569 11.19 15.03 -9.81
CA GLU A 569 9.84 15.19 -10.37
C GLU A 569 9.27 16.55 -9.93
N THR A 570 8.53 17.18 -10.82
CA THR A 570 7.66 18.32 -10.51
C THR A 570 6.26 18.01 -10.97
N TYR A 571 5.29 18.47 -10.21
CA TYR A 571 3.89 18.19 -10.51
C TYR A 571 3.00 19.40 -10.22
N TYR A 572 1.87 19.43 -10.93
CA TYR A 572 0.75 20.32 -10.68
C TYR A 572 -0.55 19.52 -10.79
N GLN A 573 -1.42 19.64 -9.77
CA GLN A 573 -2.74 19.03 -9.74
C GLN A 573 -3.78 20.13 -9.52
N TYR A 574 -4.80 20.16 -10.38
CA TYR A 574 -5.93 21.07 -10.26
C TYR A 574 -7.20 20.26 -10.03
N LEU A 575 -7.79 20.42 -8.84
CA LEU A 575 -8.99 19.73 -8.41
C LEU A 575 -10.20 20.66 -8.59
N TYR A 576 -11.30 20.13 -9.11
CA TYR A 576 -12.55 20.87 -9.33
C TYR A 576 -13.75 19.94 -9.16
N ASP A 577 -14.97 20.50 -9.14
CA ASP A 577 -16.19 19.79 -8.76
C ASP A 577 -16.05 19.08 -7.42
N VAL A 578 -15.30 19.69 -6.49
CA VAL A 578 -15.05 19.14 -5.16
C VAL A 578 -16.25 19.39 -4.27
N PRO A 579 -16.80 18.37 -3.60
CA PRO A 579 -17.90 18.56 -2.64
C PRO A 579 -17.46 19.42 -1.45
N VAL A 580 -18.30 20.42 -1.18
CA VAL A 580 -18.20 21.36 -0.07
C VAL A 580 -19.60 21.53 0.54
N ASP A 581 -19.70 22.08 1.74
CA ASP A 581 -20.97 22.40 2.35
C ASP A 581 -21.77 23.38 1.46
N SER A 582 -23.09 23.22 1.37
CA SER A 582 -23.95 24.16 0.66
C SER A 582 -23.98 25.53 1.32
N ASP A 583 -23.88 25.56 2.64
CA ASP A 583 -23.80 26.77 3.41
C ASP A 583 -22.40 27.35 3.36
N SER A 584 -22.28 28.68 3.46
CA SER A 584 -20.98 29.34 3.45
C SER A 584 -20.12 28.86 4.64
N SER A 585 -19.26 27.89 4.39
CA SER A 585 -18.42 27.26 5.40
C SER A 585 -17.02 26.92 4.85
N GLN A 586 -16.12 26.47 5.73
CA GLN A 586 -14.76 26.08 5.39
C GLN A 586 -14.64 24.59 5.11
N PHE A 587 -15.74 23.84 5.17
CA PHE A 587 -15.73 22.41 4.92
C PHE A 587 -15.38 22.07 3.48
N SER A 588 -14.51 21.07 3.29
CA SER A 588 -14.22 20.43 1.99
C SER A 588 -13.88 18.96 2.19
N ILE A 589 -14.37 18.10 1.32
CA ILE A 589 -14.03 16.67 1.30
C ILE A 589 -12.51 16.43 1.12
N LEU A 590 -11.77 17.41 0.64
CA LEU A 590 -10.30 17.32 0.50
C LEU A 590 -9.56 17.21 1.84
N ASN A 591 -10.21 17.50 2.96
CA ASN A 591 -9.66 17.35 4.31
C ASN A 591 -10.09 16.04 5.00
N PHE A 592 -10.84 15.18 4.30
CA PHE A 592 -11.42 13.95 4.82
C PHE A 592 -10.47 12.74 4.68
N GLY A 593 -10.73 11.63 5.39
CA GLY A 593 -10.14 10.31 5.11
C GLY A 593 -8.95 9.89 5.95
N ALA A 594 -8.51 10.72 6.92
CA ALA A 594 -7.35 10.42 7.78
C ALA A 594 -7.69 10.11 9.24
N ASP A 595 -8.95 10.27 9.65
CA ASP A 595 -9.36 10.15 11.05
C ASP A 595 -10.48 9.10 11.21
N PHE A 596 -10.76 8.74 12.46
CA PHE A 596 -11.92 7.93 12.80
C PHE A 596 -13.23 8.73 12.84
N ASN A 597 -13.15 10.05 12.90
CA ASN A 597 -14.34 10.92 12.86
C ASN A 597 -14.72 11.23 11.41
N THR A 598 -15.97 10.96 11.06
CA THR A 598 -16.51 11.08 9.71
C THR A 598 -17.76 11.96 9.67
N ALA A 599 -17.80 13.03 10.50
CA ALA A 599 -18.90 13.99 10.44
C ALA A 599 -18.92 14.66 9.05
N LEU A 600 -20.02 14.50 8.33
CA LEU A 600 -20.26 15.07 7.01
C LEU A 600 -21.38 16.09 7.07
N PRO A 601 -21.32 17.21 6.33
CA PRO A 601 -22.41 18.16 6.21
C PRO A 601 -23.72 17.52 5.74
N LEU A 602 -24.82 18.12 6.12
CA LEU A 602 -26.14 17.65 5.75
C LEU A 602 -26.42 17.81 4.27
N ASN A 603 -25.96 18.91 3.67
CA ASN A 603 -26.19 19.23 2.28
C ASN A 603 -24.88 19.70 1.61
N MET A 604 -24.48 19.05 0.52
CA MET A 604 -23.21 19.31 -0.15
C MET A 604 -23.41 19.64 -1.63
N VAL A 605 -22.54 20.51 -2.12
CA VAL A 605 -22.52 20.98 -3.52
C VAL A 605 -21.12 20.85 -4.10
N ASN A 606 -21.02 20.62 -5.44
CA ASN A 606 -19.75 20.44 -6.15
C ASN A 606 -19.15 21.78 -6.65
N THR A 607 -19.04 22.79 -5.79
CA THR A 607 -18.48 24.11 -6.16
C THR A 607 -17.05 24.32 -5.69
N GLY A 608 -16.53 23.40 -4.85
CA GLY A 608 -15.19 23.50 -4.30
C GLY A 608 -14.10 23.24 -5.33
N LYS A 609 -12.91 23.77 -5.04
CA LYS A 609 -11.71 23.64 -5.84
C LYS A 609 -10.52 23.33 -4.96
N GLY A 610 -9.44 22.77 -5.57
CA GLY A 610 -8.18 22.55 -4.90
C GLY A 610 -7.00 22.64 -5.86
N ARG A 611 -5.81 22.80 -5.30
CA ARG A 611 -4.56 22.76 -6.07
C ARG A 611 -3.42 22.21 -5.23
N ASN A 612 -2.70 21.25 -5.81
CA ASN A 612 -1.49 20.69 -5.21
C ASN A 612 -0.34 20.85 -6.21
N TYR A 613 0.80 21.31 -5.74
CA TYR A 613 1.99 21.44 -6.58
C TYR A 613 3.25 21.33 -5.75
N GLY A 614 4.30 20.81 -6.36
CA GLY A 614 5.55 20.59 -5.65
C GLY A 614 6.67 20.05 -6.51
N VAL A 615 7.82 19.89 -5.85
CA VAL A 615 9.04 19.30 -6.39
C VAL A 615 9.48 18.18 -5.47
N GLU A 616 9.83 17.07 -6.07
CA GLU A 616 10.22 15.81 -5.41
C GLU A 616 11.61 15.39 -5.87
N LEU A 617 12.50 15.07 -4.95
CA LEU A 617 13.82 14.51 -5.22
C LEU A 617 13.93 13.13 -4.55
N THR A 618 14.32 12.14 -5.31
CA THR A 618 14.71 10.81 -4.83
C THR A 618 16.15 10.55 -5.21
N VAL A 619 16.99 10.18 -4.25
CA VAL A 619 18.34 9.66 -4.48
C VAL A 619 18.43 8.30 -3.83
N GLU A 620 18.69 7.27 -4.63
CA GLU A 620 18.69 5.90 -4.13
C GLU A 620 19.86 5.07 -4.65
N LYS A 621 20.28 4.14 -3.84
CA LYS A 621 21.16 3.04 -4.19
C LYS A 621 20.47 1.75 -3.76
N PHE A 622 20.13 0.92 -4.73
CA PHE A 622 19.63 -0.42 -4.43
C PHE A 622 20.71 -1.26 -3.76
N LEU A 623 20.28 -2.25 -2.98
CA LEU A 623 21.20 -3.11 -2.26
C LEU A 623 22.25 -3.70 -3.23
N ASP A 624 23.51 -3.35 -2.98
CA ASP A 624 24.66 -3.85 -3.70
C ASP A 624 25.85 -3.92 -2.75
N LYS A 625 26.61 -5.04 -2.78
CA LYS A 625 27.74 -5.30 -1.86
C LYS A 625 27.41 -5.05 -0.39
N GLY A 626 26.17 -5.35 -0.01
CA GLY A 626 25.68 -5.21 1.37
C GLY A 626 25.18 -3.82 1.75
N ILE A 627 25.27 -2.80 0.88
CA ILE A 627 24.86 -1.42 1.19
C ILE A 627 23.68 -1.00 0.30
N TYR A 628 22.70 -0.34 0.92
CA TYR A 628 21.65 0.39 0.21
C TYR A 628 21.33 1.69 0.94
N PHE A 629 20.74 2.64 0.24
CA PHE A 629 20.13 3.83 0.83
C PHE A 629 19.02 4.40 -0.05
N LEU A 630 18.09 5.10 0.58
CA LEU A 630 17.03 5.86 -0.06
C LEU A 630 16.90 7.21 0.67
N ILE A 631 17.12 8.29 -0.05
CA ILE A 631 16.93 9.65 0.44
C ILE A 631 15.84 10.29 -0.41
N THR A 632 14.77 10.73 0.22
CA THR A 632 13.67 11.40 -0.47
C THR A 632 13.35 12.73 0.19
N THR A 633 13.03 13.72 -0.64
CA THR A 633 12.52 15.01 -0.16
C THR A 633 11.44 15.52 -1.10
N SER A 634 10.48 16.19 -0.55
CA SER A 634 9.42 16.88 -1.30
C SER A 634 9.16 18.22 -0.65
N VAL A 635 9.02 19.25 -1.48
CA VAL A 635 8.54 20.59 -1.06
C VAL A 635 7.28 20.87 -1.86
N TYR A 636 6.19 21.16 -1.17
CA TYR A 636 4.87 21.22 -1.80
C TYR A 636 3.92 22.20 -1.13
N GLN A 637 2.85 22.52 -1.85
CA GLN A 637 1.69 23.24 -1.37
C GLN A 637 0.42 22.46 -1.72
N SER A 638 -0.51 22.42 -0.77
CA SER A 638 -1.85 21.87 -0.94
C SER A 638 -2.88 22.84 -0.37
N LYS A 639 -3.73 23.37 -1.25
CA LYS A 639 -4.70 24.40 -0.91
C LYS A 639 -6.08 24.10 -1.49
N TYR A 640 -7.11 24.64 -0.87
CA TYR A 640 -8.49 24.46 -1.32
C TYR A 640 -9.31 25.74 -1.15
N THR A 641 -10.40 25.83 -1.91
CA THR A 641 -11.40 26.89 -1.84
C THR A 641 -12.76 26.22 -1.61
N PRO A 642 -13.37 26.35 -0.41
CA PRO A 642 -14.70 25.83 -0.10
C PRO A 642 -15.83 26.79 -0.57
N SER A 643 -17.03 26.64 0.00
CA SER A 643 -18.21 27.43 -0.39
C SER A 643 -18.16 28.90 0.01
N ASP A 644 -17.36 29.27 1.02
CA ASP A 644 -17.18 30.68 1.40
C ASP A 644 -16.31 31.48 0.40
N GLY A 645 -15.69 30.80 -0.58
CA GLY A 645 -14.89 31.40 -1.63
C GLY A 645 -13.49 31.84 -1.24
N LYS A 646 -13.05 31.63 0.01
CA LYS A 646 -11.67 31.94 0.45
C LYS A 646 -10.77 30.74 0.23
N GLU A 647 -9.47 30.99 0.03
CA GLU A 647 -8.47 29.95 -0.11
C GLU A 647 -7.84 29.61 1.25
N TYR A 648 -7.84 28.32 1.61
CA TYR A 648 -7.25 27.78 2.84
C TYR A 648 -6.19 26.72 2.53
N ASN A 649 -5.34 26.42 3.52
CA ASN A 649 -4.49 25.23 3.47
C ASN A 649 -5.34 24.00 3.72
N THR A 650 -5.07 22.89 3.00
CA THR A 650 -5.64 21.59 3.40
C THR A 650 -5.03 21.15 4.75
N ALA A 651 -5.72 20.30 5.49
CA ALA A 651 -5.19 19.67 6.70
C ALA A 651 -3.88 18.92 6.44
N PHE A 652 -3.64 18.52 5.19
CA PHE A 652 -2.48 17.77 4.74
C PHE A 652 -1.32 18.62 4.20
N ASN A 653 -1.43 19.97 4.25
CA ASN A 653 -0.39 20.88 3.76
C ASN A 653 0.76 21.05 4.76
N GLY A 654 1.57 20.01 4.96
CA GLY A 654 2.78 20.06 5.80
C GLY A 654 3.93 20.86 5.20
N ASN A 655 3.85 21.20 3.92
CA ASN A 655 4.80 21.96 3.10
C ASN A 655 6.06 21.20 2.68
N PHE A 656 6.59 20.30 3.47
CA PHE A 656 7.75 19.50 3.11
C PHE A 656 7.76 18.12 3.78
N THR A 657 8.43 17.18 3.12
CA THR A 657 8.79 15.88 3.69
C THR A 657 10.26 15.58 3.40
N PHE A 658 10.93 14.94 4.34
CA PHE A 658 12.28 14.42 4.18
C PHE A 658 12.38 13.06 4.84
N ASN A 659 12.88 12.06 4.10
CA ASN A 659 13.23 10.76 4.64
C ASN A 659 14.64 10.38 4.20
N ALA A 660 15.42 9.88 5.14
CA ALA A 660 16.72 9.26 4.88
C ALA A 660 16.73 7.87 5.49
N LEU A 661 16.94 6.88 4.65
CA LEU A 661 16.96 5.47 5.01
C LEU A 661 18.24 4.85 4.47
N ALA A 662 18.94 4.07 5.29
CA ALA A 662 20.14 3.37 4.89
C ALA A 662 20.25 2.03 5.61
N GLY A 663 20.83 1.04 4.95
CA GLY A 663 21.06 -0.26 5.53
C GLY A 663 22.37 -0.91 5.10
N TYR A 664 22.89 -1.75 6.00
CA TYR A 664 24.09 -2.54 5.79
C TYR A 664 23.84 -4.00 6.13
N GLU A 665 24.23 -4.89 5.24
CA GLU A 665 24.15 -6.34 5.41
C GLU A 665 25.56 -6.95 5.47
N LEU A 666 25.95 -7.40 6.66
CA LEU A 666 27.17 -8.14 6.90
C LEU A 666 26.90 -9.64 6.75
N ARG A 667 27.55 -10.28 5.79
CA ARG A 667 27.45 -11.73 5.57
C ARG A 667 28.71 -12.44 6.02
N PHE A 668 28.55 -13.57 6.70
CA PHE A 668 29.64 -14.39 7.15
C PHE A 668 29.25 -15.88 7.18
N LYS A 669 30.24 -16.74 7.10
CA LYS A 669 30.07 -18.20 7.10
C LYS A 669 30.71 -18.76 8.37
N PRO A 670 29.95 -19.02 9.47
CA PRO A 670 30.52 -19.58 10.70
C PRO A 670 30.91 -21.06 10.58
N GLY A 671 30.94 -21.60 9.38
CA GLY A 671 31.29 -22.97 9.01
C GLY A 671 30.75 -23.32 7.64
N LYS A 672 31.01 -24.55 7.18
CA LYS A 672 30.63 -24.98 5.82
C LYS A 672 29.13 -25.30 5.64
N LYS A 673 28.36 -25.38 6.73
CA LYS A 673 26.95 -25.84 6.72
C LYS A 673 25.92 -24.74 6.96
N LYS A 674 26.33 -23.50 7.23
CA LYS A 674 25.45 -22.38 7.51
C LYS A 674 25.99 -21.09 6.92
N GLN A 675 25.11 -20.24 6.46
CA GLN A 675 25.40 -18.86 6.13
C GLN A 675 24.64 -17.95 7.08
N CYS A 676 25.30 -16.96 7.63
CA CYS A 676 24.68 -15.99 8.51
C CYS A 676 24.75 -14.60 7.89
N SER A 677 23.77 -13.77 8.21
CA SER A 677 23.82 -12.34 7.95
C SER A 677 23.33 -11.56 9.15
N LEU A 678 23.96 -10.42 9.37
CA LEU A 678 23.54 -9.41 10.33
C LEU A 678 23.24 -8.15 9.55
N THR A 679 22.03 -7.61 9.72
CA THR A 679 21.60 -6.39 9.04
C THR A 679 21.35 -5.27 10.05
N PHE A 680 21.74 -4.06 9.66
CA PHE A 680 21.47 -2.82 10.38
C PHE A 680 20.79 -1.88 9.41
N ASP A 681 19.58 -1.46 9.74
CA ASP A 681 18.79 -0.56 8.91
C ASP A 681 18.35 0.63 9.78
N VAL A 682 18.65 1.85 9.34
CA VAL A 682 18.32 3.09 10.04
C VAL A 682 17.42 3.93 9.16
N LYS A 683 16.51 4.67 9.79
CA LYS A 683 15.62 5.61 9.14
C LYS A 683 15.54 6.88 9.97
N TYR A 684 15.53 8.02 9.29
CA TYR A 684 15.19 9.31 9.86
C TYR A 684 14.13 9.99 9.01
N THR A 685 13.08 10.47 9.67
CA THR A 685 11.96 11.18 9.05
C THR A 685 11.85 12.57 9.65
N LEU A 686 11.72 13.59 8.79
CA LEU A 686 11.44 14.98 9.18
C LEU A 686 10.38 15.54 8.22
N ASN A 687 9.19 15.80 8.73
CA ASN A 687 8.08 16.36 7.97
C ASN A 687 7.63 17.69 8.57
N GLY A 688 7.08 18.57 7.75
CA GLY A 688 6.38 19.74 8.25
C GLY A 688 5.20 19.33 9.12
N GLY A 689 4.96 20.05 10.20
CA GLY A 689 3.89 19.74 11.15
C GLY A 689 2.50 19.75 10.50
N LYS A 690 1.59 18.94 11.04
CA LYS A 690 0.19 18.88 10.63
C LYS A 690 -0.47 20.25 10.81
N ARG A 691 -1.34 20.63 9.90
CA ARG A 691 -2.15 21.86 10.00
C ARG A 691 -3.29 21.64 10.97
N TYR A 692 -3.67 22.71 11.69
CA TYR A 692 -4.84 22.73 12.57
C TYR A 692 -5.46 24.10 12.62
N THR A 693 -6.71 24.15 13.08
CA THR A 693 -7.47 25.36 13.38
C THR A 693 -7.35 25.64 14.87
N GLU A 694 -6.97 26.87 15.24
CA GLU A 694 -6.76 27.28 16.63
C GLU A 694 -8.04 27.13 17.46
N ILE A 695 -7.89 26.70 18.71
CA ILE A 695 -8.98 26.66 19.69
C ILE A 695 -9.04 28.02 20.39
N LEU A 696 -10.19 28.69 20.31
CA LEU A 696 -10.46 29.94 20.99
C LEU A 696 -10.78 29.65 22.46
N LEU A 697 -9.74 29.67 23.33
CA LEU A 697 -9.86 29.23 24.72
C LEU A 697 -10.91 30.02 25.50
N ALA A 698 -10.97 31.35 25.36
CA ALA A 698 -11.90 32.20 26.08
C ALA A 698 -13.36 31.89 25.72
N GLU A 699 -13.65 31.72 24.42
CA GLU A 699 -14.97 31.35 23.93
C GLU A 699 -15.31 29.91 24.34
N SER A 700 -14.35 29.00 24.27
CA SER A 700 -14.54 27.60 24.68
C SER A 700 -14.90 27.50 26.18
N GLN A 701 -14.24 28.31 27.04
CA GLN A 701 -14.58 28.41 28.46
C GLN A 701 -15.95 29.04 28.71
N LEU A 702 -16.29 30.08 27.93
CA LEU A 702 -17.56 30.77 28.07
C LEU A 702 -18.77 29.87 27.75
N TYR A 703 -18.64 29.06 26.69
CA TYR A 703 -19.71 28.18 26.21
C TYR A 703 -19.58 26.73 26.69
N ASN A 704 -18.51 26.42 27.46
CA ASN A 704 -18.18 25.08 27.94
C ASN A 704 -18.18 24.01 26.84
N THR A 705 -17.67 24.37 25.66
CA THR A 705 -17.55 23.49 24.49
C THR A 705 -16.35 23.94 23.63
N GLU A 706 -15.77 23.04 22.85
CA GLU A 706 -14.66 23.42 21.98
C GLU A 706 -15.14 24.35 20.86
N ILE A 707 -14.57 25.56 20.81
CA ILE A 707 -14.79 26.54 19.74
C ILE A 707 -13.47 26.82 19.02
N ARG A 708 -13.48 26.69 17.71
CA ARG A 708 -12.32 26.90 16.85
C ARG A 708 -12.46 28.17 16.01
N ASP A 709 -11.33 28.82 15.72
CA ASP A 709 -11.27 29.98 14.83
C ASP A 709 -11.46 29.57 13.37
N VAL A 710 -12.72 29.40 12.97
CA VAL A 710 -13.08 28.99 11.60
C VAL A 710 -12.66 30.00 10.52
N GLN A 711 -12.41 31.29 10.89
CA GLN A 711 -11.94 32.30 9.94
C GLN A 711 -10.50 32.03 9.48
N HIS A 712 -9.69 31.34 10.30
CA HIS A 712 -8.30 30.97 10.07
C HIS A 712 -8.13 29.45 10.03
N THR A 713 -9.06 28.75 9.37
CA THR A 713 -9.07 27.29 9.25
C THR A 713 -7.74 26.78 8.65
N ASN A 714 -7.12 25.81 9.35
CA ASN A 714 -5.85 25.19 8.96
C ASN A 714 -4.68 26.17 8.75
N GLU A 715 -4.74 27.36 9.35
CA GLU A 715 -3.66 28.35 9.27
C GLU A 715 -2.49 27.97 10.17
N MET A 716 -2.79 27.50 11.37
CA MET A 716 -1.78 27.09 12.34
C MET A 716 -1.10 25.79 11.95
N ARG A 717 0.10 25.56 12.47
CA ARG A 717 0.87 24.34 12.22
C ARG A 717 1.57 23.89 13.49
N TYR A 718 1.44 22.60 13.83
CA TYR A 718 2.22 22.00 14.91
C TYR A 718 3.72 22.05 14.62
N PRO A 719 4.60 21.87 15.62
CA PRO A 719 6.02 21.64 15.41
C PRO A 719 6.27 20.55 14.38
N ASN A 720 7.42 20.60 13.73
CA ASN A 720 7.79 19.60 12.74
C ASN A 720 7.77 18.20 13.36
N TYR A 721 7.21 17.26 12.61
CA TYR A 721 7.26 15.84 12.96
C TYR A 721 8.68 15.32 12.73
N THR A 722 9.26 14.67 13.73
CA THR A 722 10.58 14.06 13.64
C THR A 722 10.59 12.69 14.28
N ARG A 723 11.24 11.71 13.63
CA ARG A 723 11.33 10.34 14.13
C ARG A 723 12.58 9.65 13.58
N GLY A 724 13.29 8.96 14.48
CA GLY A 724 14.39 8.06 14.12
C GLY A 724 14.03 6.61 14.46
N ASP A 725 14.25 5.68 13.53
CA ASP A 725 14.01 4.25 13.71
C ASP A 725 15.28 3.46 13.41
N LEU A 726 15.48 2.34 14.14
CA LEU A 726 16.59 1.42 13.97
C LEU A 726 16.06 -0.02 13.93
N ARG A 727 16.45 -0.78 12.93
CA ARG A 727 16.18 -2.22 12.83
C ARG A 727 17.50 -3.00 12.83
N VAL A 728 17.57 -4.05 13.62
CA VAL A 728 18.67 -5.01 13.63
C VAL A 728 18.09 -6.39 13.40
N ALA A 729 18.60 -7.13 12.41
CA ALA A 729 18.14 -8.51 12.18
C ALA A 729 19.32 -9.47 11.99
N PHE A 730 19.20 -10.64 12.59
CA PHE A 730 20.14 -11.74 12.46
C PHE A 730 19.48 -12.92 11.78
N LYS A 731 20.02 -13.33 10.63
CA LYS A 731 19.48 -14.42 9.80
C LYS A 731 20.48 -15.56 9.71
N VAL A 732 20.01 -16.77 9.90
CA VAL A 732 20.79 -18.02 9.76
C VAL A 732 20.14 -18.88 8.69
N VAL A 733 20.86 -19.11 7.60
CA VAL A 733 20.44 -19.95 6.48
C VAL A 733 21.15 -21.29 6.55
N GLY A 734 20.39 -22.36 6.74
CA GLY A 734 20.82 -23.75 6.66
C GLY A 734 20.33 -24.39 5.35
N LYS A 735 20.59 -25.69 5.19
CA LYS A 735 20.18 -26.43 3.97
C LYS A 735 18.66 -26.55 3.81
N LYS A 736 17.93 -26.72 4.93
CA LYS A 736 16.46 -26.93 4.95
C LYS A 736 15.71 -25.86 5.75
N VAL A 737 16.40 -25.21 6.67
CA VAL A 737 15.75 -24.27 7.62
C VAL A 737 16.46 -22.94 7.56
N THR A 738 15.67 -21.87 7.45
CA THR A 738 16.12 -20.48 7.59
C THR A 738 15.44 -19.87 8.80
N GLN A 739 16.21 -19.25 9.70
CA GLN A 739 15.71 -18.56 10.88
C GLN A 739 16.15 -17.11 10.86
N GLU A 740 15.28 -16.23 11.30
CA GLU A 740 15.54 -14.80 11.43
C GLU A 740 15.01 -14.27 12.76
N TRP A 741 15.84 -13.54 13.47
CA TRP A 741 15.49 -12.74 14.64
C TRP A 741 15.67 -11.28 14.27
N ALA A 742 14.66 -10.46 14.50
CA ALA A 742 14.72 -9.03 14.26
C ALA A 742 14.23 -8.25 15.47
N ALA A 743 14.88 -7.13 15.73
CA ALA A 743 14.46 -6.12 16.67
C ALA A 743 14.32 -4.79 15.92
N ASP A 744 13.16 -4.16 16.06
CA ASP A 744 12.84 -2.88 15.47
C ASP A 744 12.60 -1.88 16.60
N PHE A 745 13.41 -0.84 16.67
CA PHE A 745 13.35 0.20 17.70
C PHE A 745 12.80 1.46 17.05
N GLN A 746 11.56 1.76 17.35
CA GLN A 746 10.87 2.90 16.78
C GLN A 746 11.04 4.11 17.69
N ASN A 747 11.12 5.28 17.03
CA ASN A 747 11.29 6.56 17.70
C ASN A 747 12.41 6.50 18.77
N ILE A 748 13.61 6.09 18.35
CA ILE A 748 14.78 5.91 19.25
C ILE A 748 15.16 7.19 19.98
N THR A 749 14.76 8.35 19.49
CA THR A 749 14.96 9.67 20.11
C THR A 749 13.93 9.93 21.21
N ASN A 750 12.88 9.13 21.30
CA ASN A 750 11.72 9.34 22.18
C ASN A 750 11.12 10.78 22.05
N TYR A 751 11.20 11.37 20.85
CA TYR A 751 10.64 12.69 20.62
C TYR A 751 9.11 12.59 20.59
N ARG A 752 8.43 13.48 21.34
CA ARG A 752 6.98 13.48 21.47
C ARG A 752 6.37 14.36 20.39
N ASN A 753 6.02 13.75 19.25
CA ASN A 753 5.24 14.41 18.20
C ASN A 753 3.81 14.65 18.69
N ILE A 754 3.26 15.83 18.40
CA ILE A 754 1.88 16.14 18.77
C ILE A 754 0.94 15.31 17.89
N PHE A 755 -0.05 14.67 18.51
CA PHE A 755 -1.12 13.94 17.83
C PHE A 755 -2.29 14.89 17.49
N TRP A 756 -2.85 15.55 18.53
CA TRP A 756 -3.82 16.64 18.42
C TRP A 756 -3.84 17.52 19.67
N THR A 757 -4.60 18.62 19.58
CA THR A 757 -5.01 19.43 20.72
C THR A 757 -6.52 19.47 20.78
N GLN A 758 -7.08 19.41 21.99
CA GLN A 758 -8.53 19.47 22.24
C GLN A 758 -8.82 20.29 23.48
N TYR A 759 -10.01 20.88 23.54
CA TYR A 759 -10.48 21.53 24.76
C TYR A 759 -11.08 20.49 25.70
N ASN A 760 -10.58 20.44 26.92
CA ASN A 760 -11.14 19.60 27.97
C ASN A 760 -12.14 20.39 28.81
N VAL A 761 -13.42 20.03 28.77
CA VAL A 761 -14.52 20.71 29.48
C VAL A 761 -14.38 20.63 31.00
N ASN A 762 -13.74 19.59 31.52
CA ASN A 762 -13.56 19.39 32.96
C ASN A 762 -12.43 20.28 33.52
N THR A 763 -11.32 20.38 32.81
CA THR A 763 -10.15 21.20 33.22
C THR A 763 -10.25 22.63 32.71
N MET A 764 -11.18 22.93 31.80
CA MET A 764 -11.34 24.21 31.09
C MET A 764 -10.04 24.69 30.44
N GLN A 765 -9.20 23.78 29.94
CA GLN A 765 -7.90 24.05 29.32
C GLN A 765 -7.79 23.34 27.98
N VAL A 766 -6.89 23.82 27.13
CA VAL A 766 -6.47 23.11 25.91
C VAL A 766 -5.41 22.08 26.30
N GLU A 767 -5.72 20.81 26.08
CA GLU A 767 -4.82 19.70 26.33
C GLU A 767 -4.17 19.19 25.04
N THR A 768 -2.94 18.69 25.17
CA THR A 768 -2.16 18.18 24.06
C THR A 768 -1.92 16.68 24.24
N THR A 769 -2.40 15.91 23.28
CA THR A 769 -2.11 14.46 23.18
C THR A 769 -0.92 14.24 22.28
N TYR A 770 0.01 13.37 22.70
CA TYR A 770 1.23 13.07 21.96
C TYR A 770 1.15 11.68 21.33
N GLN A 771 1.80 11.52 20.18
CA GLN A 771 1.95 10.23 19.51
C GLN A 771 2.84 9.29 20.32
N THR A 772 2.85 8.00 19.95
CA THR A 772 3.63 6.96 20.62
C THR A 772 5.12 7.35 20.67
N GLY A 773 5.72 7.26 21.87
CA GLY A 773 7.13 7.49 22.10
C GLY A 773 8.00 6.33 21.62
N PHE A 774 9.08 6.03 22.35
CA PHE A 774 9.94 4.88 22.07
C PHE A 774 9.17 3.56 22.17
N LEU A 775 9.20 2.75 21.08
CA LEU A 775 8.54 1.45 21.03
C LEU A 775 9.50 0.36 20.49
N PRO A 776 9.94 -0.58 21.34
CA PRO A 776 10.72 -1.74 20.90
C PRO A 776 9.80 -2.86 20.41
N ILE A 777 10.10 -3.41 19.25
CA ILE A 777 9.34 -4.49 18.61
C ILE A 777 10.28 -5.64 18.29
N GLY A 778 9.94 -6.85 18.74
CA GLY A 778 10.64 -8.08 18.42
C GLY A 778 9.90 -8.92 17.39
N GLN A 779 10.66 -9.64 16.57
CA GLN A 779 10.11 -10.60 15.60
C GLN A 779 11.03 -11.82 15.49
N TYR A 780 10.44 -13.00 15.47
CA TYR A 780 11.09 -14.25 15.11
C TYR A 780 10.37 -14.88 13.93
N ARG A 781 11.16 -15.39 12.98
CA ARG A 781 10.63 -16.05 11.76
C ARG A 781 11.44 -17.29 11.45
N ILE A 782 10.77 -18.39 11.10
CA ILE A 782 11.38 -19.65 10.66
C ILE A 782 10.71 -20.17 9.40
N TYR A 783 11.52 -20.55 8.41
CA TYR A 783 11.10 -21.25 7.20
C TYR A 783 11.66 -22.66 7.19
N PHE A 784 10.86 -23.65 6.79
CA PHE A 784 11.23 -25.07 6.75
C PHE A 784 10.44 -25.85 5.69
#